data_71b794b87bd1a126e0a501952c442d81
#
_entry.id   71b794b87bd1a126e0a501952c442d81
#
_cell.length_a   1.000
_cell.length_b   1.000
_cell.length_c   1.000
_cell.angle_alpha   90.00
_cell.angle_beta   90.00
_cell.angle_gamma   90.00
#
_symmetry.space_group_name_H-M   'P 1'
#
loop_
_entity.id
_entity.type
_entity.pdbx_description
1 polymer ?
#
loop_
_entity_poly.entity_id
_entity_poly.type
_entity_poly.pdbx_seq_one_letter_code
_entity_poly.pdbx_strand_id
1 'polypeptide(L)'
;MKSIKDALRDNDVVLVIGTGVSAALTNNNPIASWPGLLDAGAKYLDQMDSGESPTYASNVSSLLSIGTTAMTVSAATVVATGLKTSGSQAFQLWLEESIGDLTVSDPAVAIALGDLKRPILTTNYDTLLEEALGRNSITWREPNAVQRALQGETSDIVHLHGMWRDAESVILADGDYSRLETSEGAQALQQGISALKTMVYIGVGDGLQDPNFGKLLEWQRKVFPNQSVWHYRLCLKSEEDSLKASHAKDRICPVPYGDRYSDLTTFLESVTPANSELTISPAGVAIDRPAEIQREFANDLVDQVRIGANDTLNETSIDKVIVPPVLLPMPYGEYTRLKHSDKAIQRQSIEAEISSGESLLLVSEEEHGLTTTLKWLALRISREFGSAIPVYLPFGDLRTARSPLIRRLTSEFVKLGYSSESSSDFPSHILAIDDFDPNRQKMADSILADLASVSSLVTLIGCRQGDEGAVKKLLDAAGFSVRVRYIGKLESEDVLCLARNAAPLRSQEVASQAMKVLETERLPRTPFSVSLIIYIILHGESVASSSQTAILDQFVSMLLGRGDQSEDARWGMDLQNRELLLSLLAERMVNEDTAGLSESEVIRLFDEAISDLGWEVGSASRIMSDFETRRVLRIQGRHVAFSRSSYLFLFAAKRAQAEPEFLGVLLGRALYYSPTLKANAALSRNNKSLLSGVSPLVLLGDIEAAGVSPYEEIELTAPIDFDALDESPEESRESSQELSGEDSNLGHDNGASELTPSFLSPDDSDRPPFPTRDPEDLPEPQRLMGVLDLVSMVLRDSDAVSDMDLKKKVLEDTLRSWGVLVRLLSSDQSFQEFTHDVFESLRFEESVSPSERADIIAKLVRVFPSVLSMGGVAYTLSSLKLLGAFRNLVASDRLNDDDSRLGALLFCFTLGYDGWTSDFAQIIRSRGGNPWVMKEFFLPLLEDICVHDHEVDNQKRNELLRLCADLEIAARSFSSEREKNDYRGRYMQFVSKRRLIESRASDKSNFLEG
;
A
#
# COMPACT_ATOMS: atom_id res chain seq x y z
N MET A 1 -34.01 7.89 43.43
CA MET A 1 -32.71 7.39 42.90
C MET A 1 -33.03 6.23 41.96
N LYS A 2 -32.59 6.29 40.71
CA LYS A 2 -32.74 5.19 39.75
C LYS A 2 -31.82 4.02 40.18
N SER A 3 -32.19 2.79 39.86
CA SER A 3 -31.21 1.69 39.98
C SER A 3 -30.07 1.87 39.01
N ILE A 4 -28.90 1.32 39.27
CA ILE A 4 -27.77 1.41 38.28
C ILE A 4 -28.16 0.80 36.95
N LYS A 5 -28.97 -0.25 36.94
CA LYS A 5 -29.49 -0.88 35.73
C LYS A 5 -30.38 0.08 34.92
N ASP A 6 -31.21 0.87 35.57
CA ASP A 6 -32.02 1.89 34.91
C ASP A 6 -31.16 3.07 34.46
N ALA A 7 -30.14 3.45 35.24
CA ALA A 7 -29.22 4.51 34.86
C ALA A 7 -28.42 4.15 33.60
N LEU A 8 -27.91 2.93 33.51
CA LEU A 8 -27.17 2.45 32.35
C LEU A 8 -28.00 2.35 31.06
N ARG A 9 -29.32 2.43 31.14
CA ARG A 9 -30.21 2.51 29.97
C ARG A 9 -30.29 3.93 29.37
N ASP A 10 -29.94 4.94 30.15
CA ASP A 10 -30.00 6.34 29.70
C ASP A 10 -28.73 6.66 28.87
N ASN A 11 -28.90 7.41 27.77
CA ASN A 11 -27.79 7.86 26.92
C ASN A 11 -26.87 8.91 27.58
N ASP A 12 -27.24 9.40 28.77
CA ASP A 12 -26.48 10.40 29.50
C ASP A 12 -25.51 9.82 30.52
N VAL A 13 -25.15 8.53 30.36
CA VAL A 13 -24.19 7.85 31.21
C VAL A 13 -22.82 7.80 30.56
N VAL A 14 -21.77 8.05 31.34
CA VAL A 14 -20.36 7.83 30.98
C VAL A 14 -19.69 6.94 32.03
N LEU A 15 -18.80 6.05 31.57
CA LEU A 15 -18.02 5.19 32.44
C LEU A 15 -16.69 5.89 32.75
N VAL A 16 -16.32 5.96 34.02
CA VAL A 16 -15.04 6.50 34.46
C VAL A 16 -14.21 5.37 35.06
N ILE A 17 -13.16 4.99 34.35
CA ILE A 17 -12.37 3.81 34.65
C ILE A 17 -11.08 4.21 35.40
N GLY A 18 -10.75 3.47 36.44
CA GLY A 18 -9.51 3.63 37.19
C GLY A 18 -8.62 2.38 37.17
N THR A 19 -7.48 2.47 37.82
CA THR A 19 -6.41 1.47 37.85
C THR A 19 -6.81 0.08 38.32
N GLY A 20 -7.92 -0.06 39.03
CA GLY A 20 -8.46 -1.37 39.42
C GLY A 20 -8.88 -2.23 38.23
N VAL A 21 -9.26 -1.62 37.11
CA VAL A 21 -9.53 -2.34 35.87
C VAL A 21 -8.23 -2.77 35.19
N SER A 22 -7.22 -1.92 35.12
CA SER A 22 -5.90 -2.29 34.60
C SER A 22 -5.27 -3.43 35.40
N ALA A 23 -5.43 -3.42 36.74
CA ALA A 23 -5.00 -4.52 37.60
C ALA A 23 -5.72 -5.83 37.25
N ALA A 24 -7.04 -5.78 36.97
CA ALA A 24 -7.78 -6.97 36.55
C ALA A 24 -7.33 -7.48 35.17
N LEU A 25 -7.09 -6.56 34.20
CA LEU A 25 -6.62 -6.90 32.84
C LEU A 25 -5.23 -7.52 32.82
N THR A 26 -4.36 -7.18 33.80
CA THR A 26 -2.95 -7.60 33.87
C THR A 26 -2.67 -8.67 34.95
N ASN A 27 -3.70 -9.33 35.42
CA ASN A 27 -3.59 -10.32 36.51
C ASN A 27 -2.90 -9.76 37.74
N ASN A 28 -3.26 -8.54 38.18
CA ASN A 28 -2.74 -7.78 39.31
C ASN A 28 -1.23 -7.43 39.18
N ASN A 29 -0.77 -7.08 38.00
CA ASN A 29 0.59 -6.55 37.87
C ASN A 29 0.74 -5.29 38.73
N PRO A 30 1.74 -5.21 39.63
CA PRO A 30 1.92 -4.05 40.52
C PRO A 30 2.03 -2.72 39.78
N ILE A 31 2.64 -2.69 38.59
CA ILE A 31 2.84 -1.49 37.79
C ILE A 31 1.51 -0.89 37.29
N ALA A 32 0.47 -1.73 37.14
CA ALA A 32 -0.88 -1.25 36.78
C ALA A 32 -1.54 -0.43 37.91
N SER A 33 -0.90 -0.28 39.08
CA SER A 33 -1.35 0.60 40.17
C SER A 33 -0.49 1.83 40.30
N TRP A 34 -1.06 2.98 40.71
CA TRP A 34 -0.30 4.21 40.90
C TRP A 34 0.89 4.06 41.89
N PRO A 35 0.73 3.48 43.10
CA PRO A 35 1.88 3.24 43.98
C PRO A 35 2.95 2.33 43.37
N GLY A 36 2.54 1.26 42.64
CA GLY A 36 3.47 0.34 42.01
C GLY A 36 4.25 0.96 40.85
N LEU A 37 3.60 1.84 40.08
CA LEU A 37 4.24 2.62 39.04
C LEU A 37 5.29 3.57 39.62
N LEU A 38 4.97 4.26 40.72
CA LEU A 38 5.91 5.19 41.36
C LEU A 38 7.12 4.45 41.98
N ASP A 39 6.89 3.27 42.55
CA ASP A 39 7.97 2.41 43.06
C ASP A 39 8.89 1.95 41.91
N ALA A 40 8.31 1.58 40.75
CA ALA A 40 9.07 1.24 39.55
C ALA A 40 9.89 2.42 39.06
N GLY A 41 9.31 3.63 38.99
CA GLY A 41 9.98 4.86 38.59
C GLY A 41 11.14 5.25 39.51
N ALA A 42 10.98 5.07 40.80
CA ALA A 42 12.05 5.31 41.77
C ALA A 42 13.22 4.32 41.58
N LYS A 43 12.93 3.05 41.32
CA LYS A 43 13.95 2.03 41.01
C LYS A 43 14.65 2.31 39.68
N TYR A 44 13.90 2.81 38.66
CA TYR A 44 14.46 3.21 37.40
C TYR A 44 15.45 4.36 37.57
N LEU A 45 15.13 5.38 38.38
CA LEU A 45 16.02 6.47 38.71
C LEU A 45 17.28 6.01 39.42
N ASP A 46 17.14 5.10 40.40
CA ASP A 46 18.29 4.55 41.10
C ASP A 46 19.23 3.73 40.18
N GLN A 47 18.72 3.17 39.09
CA GLN A 47 19.53 2.47 38.09
C GLN A 47 20.26 3.44 37.15
N MET A 48 19.65 4.60 36.85
CA MET A 48 20.27 5.64 36.03
C MET A 48 21.33 6.42 36.80
N ASP A 49 21.16 6.57 38.12
CA ASP A 49 22.11 7.26 38.97
C ASP A 49 23.26 6.32 39.38
N SER A 50 24.42 6.50 38.78
CA SER A 50 25.63 5.73 39.08
C SER A 50 26.23 6.03 40.45
N GLY A 51 25.50 6.71 41.34
CA GLY A 51 25.91 7.07 42.69
C GLY A 51 26.02 5.86 43.65
N GLU A 52 26.87 5.98 44.67
CA GLU A 52 27.17 4.86 45.62
C GLU A 52 26.00 4.45 46.53
N SER A 53 24.86 5.14 46.53
CA SER A 53 23.70 4.81 47.38
C SER A 53 22.36 5.10 46.69
N PRO A 54 21.54 4.12 46.39
CA PRO A 54 20.20 4.30 45.86
C PRO A 54 19.32 5.06 46.86
N THR A 55 18.83 6.26 46.50
CA THR A 55 18.07 7.11 47.42
C THR A 55 16.61 7.27 47.01
N TYR A 56 16.30 7.18 45.74
CA TYR A 56 14.94 7.41 45.23
C TYR A 56 13.95 6.31 45.70
N ALA A 57 14.28 5.06 45.58
CA ALA A 57 13.42 3.94 46.00
C ALA A 57 13.10 4.02 47.49
N SER A 58 14.09 4.32 48.33
CA SER A 58 13.89 4.47 49.77
C SER A 58 12.99 5.64 50.15
N ASN A 59 13.20 6.81 49.50
CA ASN A 59 12.43 8.00 49.76
C ASN A 59 10.97 7.84 49.30
N VAL A 60 10.77 7.33 48.08
CA VAL A 60 9.44 7.10 47.51
C VAL A 60 8.66 6.03 48.32
N SER A 61 9.31 4.93 48.68
CA SER A 61 8.72 3.90 49.53
C SER A 61 8.28 4.47 50.92
N SER A 62 9.12 5.36 51.53
CA SER A 62 8.75 6.01 52.78
C SER A 62 7.50 6.90 52.63
N LEU A 63 7.40 7.68 51.52
CA LEU A 63 6.21 8.50 51.25
C LEU A 63 4.97 7.64 51.04
N LEU A 64 5.07 6.58 50.22
CA LEU A 64 3.95 5.69 49.89
C LEU A 64 3.46 4.94 51.13
N SER A 65 4.35 4.61 52.10
CA SER A 65 3.99 3.90 53.34
C SER A 65 3.03 4.70 54.25
N ILE A 66 2.96 6.03 54.10
CA ILE A 66 2.05 6.88 54.87
C ILE A 66 0.57 6.69 54.43
N GLY A 67 0.36 6.25 53.18
CA GLY A 67 -0.96 5.85 52.65
C GLY A 67 -1.97 6.98 52.45
N THR A 68 -1.53 8.24 52.31
CA THR A 68 -2.40 9.38 51.98
C THR A 68 -2.16 9.86 50.57
N THR A 69 -3.24 10.30 49.87
CA THR A 69 -3.16 10.83 48.51
C THR A 69 -2.12 11.98 48.37
N ALA A 70 -2.02 12.86 49.38
CA ALA A 70 -1.02 13.94 49.38
C ALA A 70 0.42 13.42 49.35
N MET A 71 0.71 12.31 50.05
CA MET A 71 2.04 11.70 50.03
C MET A 71 2.31 10.95 48.75
N THR A 72 1.29 10.34 48.16
CA THR A 72 1.40 9.72 46.84
C THR A 72 1.70 10.77 45.74
N VAL A 73 1.04 11.94 45.76
CA VAL A 73 1.35 13.06 44.87
C VAL A 73 2.77 13.58 45.10
N SER A 74 3.20 13.65 46.36
CA SER A 74 4.60 14.02 46.68
C SER A 74 5.61 13.03 46.13
N ALA A 75 5.31 11.71 46.27
CA ALA A 75 6.14 10.65 45.67
C ALA A 75 6.18 10.75 44.16
N ALA A 76 5.04 11.01 43.50
CA ALA A 76 4.95 11.24 42.08
C ALA A 76 5.76 12.44 41.63
N THR A 77 5.76 13.52 42.40
CA THR A 77 6.55 14.71 42.09
C THR A 77 8.05 14.42 42.20
N VAL A 78 8.48 13.61 43.16
CA VAL A 78 9.91 13.19 43.27
C VAL A 78 10.31 12.36 42.04
N VAL A 79 9.50 11.38 41.64
CA VAL A 79 9.79 10.51 40.48
C VAL A 79 9.78 11.33 39.19
N ALA A 80 8.72 12.10 38.93
CA ALA A 80 8.60 12.88 37.70
C ALA A 80 9.71 13.93 37.57
N THR A 81 10.05 14.60 38.66
CA THR A 81 11.13 15.60 38.65
C THR A 81 12.50 14.95 38.44
N GLY A 82 12.75 13.82 39.10
CA GLY A 82 13.97 13.04 38.91
C GLY A 82 14.14 12.63 37.44
N LEU A 83 13.12 12.02 36.84
CA LEU A 83 13.15 11.57 35.45
C LEU A 83 13.32 12.73 34.45
N LYS A 84 12.58 13.83 34.62
CA LYS A 84 12.68 15.00 33.74
C LYS A 84 14.05 15.71 33.86
N THR A 85 14.75 15.57 34.97
CA THR A 85 16.11 16.15 35.16
C THR A 85 17.22 15.21 34.74
N SER A 86 16.97 13.91 34.66
CA SER A 86 17.95 12.90 34.23
C SER A 86 18.15 12.84 32.71
N GLY A 87 17.21 13.37 31.92
CA GLY A 87 17.31 13.44 30.47
C GLY A 87 15.99 13.93 29.84
N SER A 88 16.07 14.54 28.66
CA SER A 88 14.90 15.12 28.00
C SER A 88 13.81 14.09 27.70
N GLN A 89 14.17 12.84 27.50
CA GLN A 89 13.28 11.73 27.16
C GLN A 89 13.16 10.65 28.25
N ALA A 90 13.92 10.76 29.34
CA ALA A 90 13.93 9.71 30.38
C ALA A 90 12.51 9.44 30.94
N PHE A 91 11.69 10.48 31.05
CA PHE A 91 10.30 10.35 31.49
C PHE A 91 9.44 9.55 30.49
N GLN A 92 9.55 9.83 29.20
CA GLN A 92 8.83 9.12 28.13
C GLN A 92 9.27 7.65 28.06
N LEU A 93 10.57 7.37 28.03
CA LEU A 93 11.11 6.02 27.98
C LEU A 93 10.71 5.20 29.19
N TRP A 94 10.73 5.79 30.38
CA TRP A 94 10.27 5.13 31.59
C TRP A 94 8.76 4.76 31.50
N LEU A 95 7.92 5.68 31.01
CA LEU A 95 6.49 5.40 30.81
C LEU A 95 6.31 4.23 29.85
N GLU A 96 7.05 4.21 28.78
CA GLU A 96 6.95 3.15 27.77
C GLU A 96 7.43 1.81 28.34
N GLU A 97 8.62 1.75 28.94
CA GLU A 97 9.18 0.52 29.49
C GLU A 97 8.38 0.00 30.70
N SER A 98 7.67 0.88 31.42
CA SER A 98 6.84 0.50 32.55
C SER A 98 5.39 0.19 32.14
N ILE A 99 4.68 1.20 31.64
CA ILE A 99 3.26 1.12 31.34
C ILE A 99 3.03 0.53 29.94
N GLY A 100 3.84 0.94 28.96
CA GLY A 100 3.76 0.45 27.62
C GLY A 100 4.04 -1.05 27.51
N ASP A 101 4.82 -1.66 28.41
CA ASP A 101 5.11 -3.09 28.47
C ASP A 101 3.97 -3.94 29.11
N LEU A 102 2.95 -3.30 29.65
CA LEU A 102 1.78 -4.00 30.15
C LEU A 102 1.01 -4.66 29.00
N THR A 103 0.64 -5.90 29.15
CA THR A 103 -0.15 -6.65 28.17
C THR A 103 -1.42 -7.19 28.81
N VAL A 104 -2.47 -7.30 28.01
CA VAL A 104 -3.75 -7.86 28.46
C VAL A 104 -3.60 -9.37 28.69
N SER A 105 -3.75 -9.79 29.96
CA SER A 105 -3.74 -11.20 30.35
C SER A 105 -5.14 -11.80 30.37
N ASP A 106 -6.15 -11.02 30.79
CA ASP A 106 -7.55 -11.42 30.82
C ASP A 106 -8.45 -10.26 30.35
N PRO A 107 -9.02 -10.31 29.13
CA PRO A 107 -9.84 -9.25 28.58
C PRO A 107 -11.29 -9.23 29.12
N ALA A 108 -11.72 -10.15 29.94
CA ALA A 108 -13.12 -10.35 30.31
C ALA A 108 -13.80 -9.10 30.88
N VAL A 109 -13.11 -8.36 31.77
CA VAL A 109 -13.65 -7.13 32.33
C VAL A 109 -13.77 -6.00 31.29
N ALA A 110 -12.82 -5.90 30.35
CA ALA A 110 -12.89 -4.90 29.29
C ALA A 110 -14.05 -5.20 28.32
N ILE A 111 -14.21 -6.46 27.95
CA ILE A 111 -15.33 -6.89 27.09
C ILE A 111 -16.67 -6.56 27.77
N ALA A 112 -16.83 -6.87 29.05
CA ALA A 112 -18.04 -6.55 29.79
C ALA A 112 -18.30 -5.03 29.88
N LEU A 113 -17.24 -4.19 29.96
CA LEU A 113 -17.35 -2.73 29.89
C LEU A 113 -17.73 -2.26 28.49
N GLY A 114 -17.16 -2.84 27.46
CA GLY A 114 -17.48 -2.56 26.05
C GLY A 114 -18.95 -2.85 25.72
N ASP A 115 -19.47 -3.94 26.27
CA ASP A 115 -20.88 -4.38 26.08
C ASP A 115 -21.91 -3.44 26.70
N LEU A 116 -21.52 -2.58 27.65
CA LEU A 116 -22.39 -1.52 28.15
C LEU A 116 -22.65 -0.44 27.11
N LYS A 117 -21.85 -0.34 26.04
CA LYS A 117 -21.98 0.62 24.94
C LYS A 117 -22.15 2.08 25.40
N ARG A 118 -21.32 2.48 26.33
CA ARG A 118 -21.27 3.85 26.87
C ARG A 118 -19.91 4.45 26.62
N PRO A 119 -19.80 5.80 26.48
CA PRO A 119 -18.50 6.46 26.41
C PRO A 119 -17.63 6.07 27.61
N ILE A 120 -16.37 5.76 27.34
CA ILE A 120 -15.38 5.37 28.33
C ILE A 120 -14.39 6.50 28.52
N LEU A 121 -14.25 6.96 29.74
CA LEU A 121 -13.22 7.88 30.18
C LEU A 121 -12.30 7.11 31.13
N THR A 122 -11.02 7.35 31.09
CA THR A 122 -10.07 6.71 31.99
C THR A 122 -9.13 7.71 32.62
N THR A 123 -8.71 7.44 33.85
CA THR A 123 -7.61 8.15 34.52
C THR A 123 -6.30 7.39 34.40
N ASN A 124 -6.33 6.21 33.79
CA ASN A 124 -5.16 5.37 33.63
C ASN A 124 -4.29 5.89 32.49
N TYR A 125 -3.00 5.64 32.59
CA TYR A 125 -2.02 6.02 31.55
C TYR A 125 -1.78 4.93 30.53
N ASP A 126 -2.23 3.68 30.85
CA ASP A 126 -2.08 2.51 29.98
C ASP A 126 -3.12 2.48 28.86
N THR A 127 -2.86 1.71 27.82
CA THR A 127 -3.75 1.49 26.67
C THR A 127 -4.31 0.06 26.62
N LEU A 128 -4.48 -0.58 27.78
CA LEU A 128 -4.97 -1.95 27.91
C LEU A 128 -6.44 -2.10 27.48
N LEU A 129 -7.27 -1.09 27.74
CA LEU A 129 -8.66 -1.07 27.30
C LEU A 129 -8.76 -0.98 25.79
N GLU A 130 -7.93 -0.15 25.17
CA GLU A 130 -7.83 0.00 23.73
C GLU A 130 -7.41 -1.31 23.06
N GLU A 131 -6.38 -1.94 23.60
CA GLU A 131 -5.90 -3.24 23.13
C GLU A 131 -7.00 -4.32 23.22
N ALA A 132 -7.70 -4.38 24.38
CA ALA A 132 -8.75 -5.36 24.60
C ALA A 132 -10.01 -5.14 23.76
N LEU A 133 -10.35 -3.87 23.47
CA LEU A 133 -11.59 -3.47 22.78
C LEU A 133 -11.39 -3.10 21.32
N GLY A 134 -10.14 -2.99 20.83
CA GLY A 134 -9.83 -2.53 19.49
C GLY A 134 -10.27 -1.09 19.21
N ARG A 135 -10.11 -0.19 20.21
CA ARG A 135 -10.52 1.23 20.13
C ARG A 135 -9.32 2.15 20.11
N ASN A 136 -9.50 3.39 19.64
CA ASN A 136 -8.45 4.40 19.68
C ASN A 136 -8.43 5.14 21.02
N SER A 137 -7.28 5.76 21.32
CA SER A 137 -7.07 6.64 22.47
C SER A 137 -7.16 8.10 22.05
N ILE A 138 -7.78 8.92 22.88
CA ILE A 138 -7.72 10.39 22.78
C ILE A 138 -7.44 11.00 24.16
N THR A 139 -6.79 12.13 24.22
CA THR A 139 -6.40 12.77 25.48
C THR A 139 -7.20 14.05 25.73
N TRP A 140 -7.19 14.53 26.95
CA TRP A 140 -7.78 15.82 27.34
C TRP A 140 -7.25 17.03 26.54
N ARG A 141 -6.15 16.87 25.81
CA ARG A 141 -5.56 17.89 24.93
C ARG A 141 -6.29 18.06 23.60
N GLU A 142 -7.25 17.17 23.31
CA GLU A 142 -8.01 17.10 22.05
C GLU A 142 -9.50 17.38 22.29
N PRO A 143 -9.91 18.59 22.71
CA PRO A 143 -11.27 18.86 23.19
C PRO A 143 -12.36 18.54 22.16
N ASN A 144 -12.11 18.73 20.88
CA ASN A 144 -13.05 18.41 19.81
C ASN A 144 -13.26 16.91 19.65
N ALA A 145 -12.20 16.12 19.75
CA ALA A 145 -12.26 14.65 19.69
C ALA A 145 -13.00 14.11 20.92
N VAL A 146 -12.68 14.63 22.11
CA VAL A 146 -13.37 14.26 23.36
C VAL A 146 -14.87 14.60 23.30
N GLN A 147 -15.24 15.75 22.72
CA GLN A 147 -16.65 16.10 22.53
C GLN A 147 -17.37 15.08 21.67
N ARG A 148 -16.78 14.66 20.54
CA ARG A 148 -17.37 13.64 19.65
C ARG A 148 -17.52 12.28 20.33
N ALA A 149 -16.51 11.84 21.08
CA ALA A 149 -16.58 10.60 21.85
C ALA A 149 -17.71 10.63 22.89
N LEU A 150 -17.90 11.76 23.60
CA LEU A 150 -18.96 11.94 24.58
C LEU A 150 -20.36 12.02 23.96
N GLN A 151 -20.46 12.45 22.72
CA GLN A 151 -21.69 12.46 21.94
C GLN A 151 -22.03 11.07 21.37
N GLY A 152 -21.08 10.12 21.47
CA GLY A 152 -21.24 8.77 20.91
C GLY A 152 -21.03 8.73 19.38
N GLU A 153 -20.37 9.74 18.81
CA GLU A 153 -20.03 9.79 17.39
C GLU A 153 -18.82 8.90 17.07
N THR A 154 -17.92 8.72 18.05
CA THR A 154 -16.79 7.81 17.99
C THR A 154 -16.78 6.88 19.21
N SER A 155 -16.08 5.75 19.10
CA SER A 155 -15.90 4.79 20.19
C SER A 155 -14.60 4.99 20.96
N ASP A 156 -13.88 6.08 20.71
CA ASP A 156 -12.57 6.37 21.29
C ASP A 156 -12.63 6.41 22.83
N ILE A 157 -11.53 6.00 23.45
CA ILE A 157 -11.37 6.02 24.90
C ILE A 157 -10.67 7.31 25.31
N VAL A 158 -11.28 8.06 26.22
CA VAL A 158 -10.80 9.37 26.64
C VAL A 158 -9.91 9.27 27.85
N HIS A 159 -8.64 9.64 27.73
CA HIS A 159 -7.68 9.71 28.83
C HIS A 159 -7.73 11.09 29.52
N LEU A 160 -8.36 11.12 30.68
CA LEU A 160 -8.50 12.36 31.46
C LEU A 160 -7.19 12.86 32.08
N HIS A 161 -6.27 11.93 32.36
CA HIS A 161 -4.94 12.21 32.92
C HIS A 161 -3.80 11.94 31.91
N GLY A 162 -4.13 11.84 30.62
CA GLY A 162 -3.16 11.55 29.59
C GLY A 162 -2.79 10.07 29.50
N MET A 163 -1.93 9.74 28.55
CA MET A 163 -1.51 8.35 28.28
C MET A 163 0.00 8.26 28.07
N TRP A 164 0.58 7.08 28.23
CA TRP A 164 2.01 6.83 28.17
C TRP A 164 2.63 7.21 26.81
N ARG A 165 1.87 7.12 25.70
CA ARG A 165 2.33 7.48 24.35
C ARG A 165 2.53 9.00 24.15
N ASP A 166 1.86 9.82 24.93
CA ASP A 166 2.00 11.28 24.97
C ASP A 166 2.38 11.74 26.37
N ALA A 167 3.69 11.68 26.71
CA ALA A 167 4.20 12.07 28.01
C ALA A 167 3.84 13.50 28.44
N GLU A 168 3.60 14.40 27.47
CA GLU A 168 3.17 15.76 27.75
C GLU A 168 1.72 15.83 28.22
N SER A 169 0.89 14.84 27.84
CA SER A 169 -0.49 14.76 28.29
C SER A 169 -0.61 14.21 29.71
N VAL A 170 0.43 13.52 30.21
CA VAL A 170 0.40 12.82 31.49
C VAL A 170 0.34 13.79 32.66
N ILE A 171 -0.66 13.60 33.52
CA ILE A 171 -0.87 14.34 34.76
C ILE A 171 -0.43 13.46 35.93
N LEU A 172 0.80 13.58 36.39
CA LEU A 172 1.40 12.72 37.39
C LEU A 172 1.82 13.52 38.64
N ALA A 173 2.53 14.65 38.48
CA ALA A 173 3.10 15.45 39.54
C ALA A 173 2.25 16.70 39.83
N ASP A 174 2.47 17.34 40.96
CA ASP A 174 1.72 18.54 41.37
C ASP A 174 1.73 19.68 40.33
N GLY A 175 2.86 19.89 39.65
CA GLY A 175 2.94 20.87 38.56
C GLY A 175 2.07 20.55 37.34
N ASP A 176 1.81 19.25 37.08
CA ASP A 176 0.99 18.81 35.97
C ASP A 176 -0.50 19.08 36.24
N TYR A 177 -0.95 18.93 37.49
CA TYR A 177 -2.30 19.31 37.91
C TYR A 177 -2.54 20.82 37.71
N SER A 178 -1.51 21.64 37.97
CA SER A 178 -1.59 23.10 37.76
C SER A 178 -1.75 23.44 36.25
N ARG A 179 -1.13 22.68 35.35
CA ARG A 179 -1.31 22.82 33.89
C ARG A 179 -2.72 22.48 33.46
N LEU A 180 -3.29 21.40 33.97
CA LEU A 180 -4.65 20.99 33.66
C LEU A 180 -5.66 22.05 34.13
N GLU A 181 -5.44 22.66 35.31
CA GLU A 181 -6.26 23.73 35.85
C GLU A 181 -6.23 25.04 35.05
N THR A 182 -5.12 25.32 34.39
CA THR A 182 -5.00 26.52 33.53
C THR A 182 -5.53 26.27 32.10
N SER A 183 -5.82 25.04 31.73
CA SER A 183 -6.42 24.71 30.42
C SER A 183 -7.93 24.95 30.42
N GLU A 184 -8.36 26.08 29.83
CA GLU A 184 -9.79 26.44 29.75
C GLU A 184 -10.62 25.34 29.06
N GLY A 185 -10.09 24.72 28.00
CA GLY A 185 -10.76 23.65 27.27
C GLY A 185 -10.96 22.40 28.12
N ALA A 186 -9.94 21.94 28.84
CA ALA A 186 -10.03 20.79 29.72
C ALA A 186 -10.99 21.05 30.89
N GLN A 187 -10.95 22.23 31.49
CA GLN A 187 -11.83 22.62 32.59
C GLN A 187 -13.31 22.69 32.12
N ALA A 188 -13.58 23.35 31.01
CA ALA A 188 -14.94 23.45 30.46
C ALA A 188 -15.50 22.06 30.15
N LEU A 189 -14.68 21.16 29.61
CA LEU A 189 -15.07 19.81 29.27
C LEU A 189 -15.39 18.98 30.51
N GLN A 190 -14.51 18.94 31.49
CA GLN A 190 -14.70 18.17 32.74
C GLN A 190 -15.91 18.71 33.54
N GLN A 191 -16.07 19.99 33.61
CA GLN A 191 -17.22 20.64 34.27
C GLN A 191 -18.51 20.31 33.50
N GLY A 192 -18.50 20.36 32.18
CA GLY A 192 -19.64 20.00 31.33
C GLY A 192 -20.04 18.53 31.50
N ILE A 193 -19.08 17.64 31.48
CA ILE A 193 -19.33 16.20 31.71
C ILE A 193 -19.96 15.98 33.07
N SER A 194 -19.37 16.53 34.12
CA SER A 194 -19.85 16.31 35.48
C SER A 194 -21.21 16.92 35.75
N ALA A 195 -21.58 18.01 35.08
CA ALA A 195 -22.84 18.70 35.22
C ALA A 195 -23.97 18.02 34.42
N LEU A 196 -23.70 17.45 33.27
CA LEU A 196 -24.67 16.99 32.29
C LEU A 196 -24.78 15.47 32.17
N LYS A 197 -23.75 14.73 32.55
CA LYS A 197 -23.70 13.28 32.43
C LYS A 197 -23.73 12.58 33.81
N THR A 198 -24.36 11.42 33.84
CA THR A 198 -24.27 10.52 35.00
C THR A 198 -22.97 9.71 34.91
N MET A 199 -22.06 9.90 35.84
CA MET A 199 -20.79 9.19 35.89
C MET A 199 -20.94 7.89 36.66
N VAL A 200 -20.39 6.80 36.10
CA VAL A 200 -20.27 5.50 36.78
C VAL A 200 -18.80 5.20 36.96
N TYR A 201 -18.34 5.28 38.20
CA TYR A 201 -16.94 5.06 38.57
C TYR A 201 -16.66 3.57 38.79
N ILE A 202 -15.68 3.02 38.09
CA ILE A 202 -15.36 1.60 38.09
C ILE A 202 -13.84 1.40 38.29
N GLY A 203 -13.46 0.66 39.32
CA GLY A 203 -12.06 0.42 39.60
C GLY A 203 -11.26 1.65 40.05
N VAL A 204 -11.92 2.71 40.52
CA VAL A 204 -11.28 4.01 40.78
C VAL A 204 -10.55 4.02 42.12
N GLY A 205 -10.81 3.08 43.04
CA GLY A 205 -10.17 3.01 44.35
C GLY A 205 -10.22 4.35 45.12
N ASP A 206 -9.08 4.80 45.61
CA ASP A 206 -8.95 6.12 46.24
C ASP A 206 -8.77 7.28 45.23
N GLY A 207 -8.80 7.00 43.92
CA GLY A 207 -8.58 7.99 42.84
C GLY A 207 -9.63 9.12 42.83
N LEU A 208 -10.80 8.98 43.46
CA LEU A 208 -11.75 10.10 43.65
C LEU A 208 -11.22 11.16 44.64
N GLN A 209 -10.19 10.87 45.42
CA GLN A 209 -9.48 11.84 46.26
C GLN A 209 -8.34 12.52 45.51
N ASP A 210 -8.11 12.19 44.25
CA ASP A 210 -7.20 12.88 43.37
C ASP A 210 -7.49 14.40 43.34
N PRO A 211 -6.44 15.26 43.31
CA PRO A 211 -6.62 16.71 43.37
C PRO A 211 -7.56 17.27 42.30
N ASN A 212 -7.56 16.71 41.09
CA ASN A 212 -8.43 17.14 40.00
C ASN A 212 -9.90 16.76 40.26
N PHE A 213 -10.19 15.51 40.61
CA PHE A 213 -11.54 15.09 40.95
C PHE A 213 -12.06 15.75 42.22
N GLY A 214 -11.20 15.96 43.23
CA GLY A 214 -11.56 16.68 44.44
C GLY A 214 -12.07 18.11 44.14
N LYS A 215 -11.34 18.84 43.31
CA LYS A 215 -11.73 20.20 42.88
C LYS A 215 -12.98 20.19 42.00
N LEU A 216 -13.12 19.20 41.11
CA LEU A 216 -14.31 19.04 40.28
C LEU A 216 -15.58 18.81 41.15
N LEU A 217 -15.49 17.92 42.13
CA LEU A 217 -16.58 17.67 43.08
C LEU A 217 -16.89 18.89 43.95
N GLU A 218 -15.87 19.65 44.36
CA GLU A 218 -16.04 20.90 45.09
C GLU A 218 -16.73 21.97 44.24
N TRP A 219 -16.29 22.15 42.98
CA TRP A 219 -16.93 23.03 42.02
C TRP A 219 -18.40 22.62 41.78
N GLN A 220 -18.70 21.36 41.62
CA GLN A 220 -20.03 20.81 41.42
C GLN A 220 -20.96 21.11 42.61
N ARG A 221 -20.46 20.91 43.82
CA ARG A 221 -21.18 21.27 45.05
C ARG A 221 -21.51 22.77 45.14
N LYS A 222 -20.58 23.61 44.71
CA LYS A 222 -20.71 25.07 44.76
C LYS A 222 -21.69 25.61 43.69
N VAL A 223 -21.59 25.08 42.47
CA VAL A 223 -22.35 25.57 41.33
C VAL A 223 -23.76 24.98 41.28
N PHE A 224 -23.91 23.73 41.67
CA PHE A 224 -25.20 23.00 41.63
C PHE A 224 -25.61 22.46 43.02
N PRO A 225 -25.90 23.29 44.00
CA PRO A 225 -26.21 22.84 45.33
C PRO A 225 -27.48 21.96 45.42
N ASN A 226 -28.41 22.13 44.45
CA ASN A 226 -29.66 21.38 44.33
C ASN A 226 -29.72 20.46 43.12
N GLN A 227 -28.57 19.92 42.64
CA GLN A 227 -28.46 19.05 41.49
C GLN A 227 -29.34 17.79 41.64
N SER A 228 -30.00 17.41 40.56
CA SER A 228 -30.82 16.20 40.49
C SER A 228 -30.05 14.97 39.98
N VAL A 229 -28.89 15.18 39.41
CA VAL A 229 -28.06 14.10 38.85
C VAL A 229 -27.36 13.33 39.95
N TRP A 230 -27.44 12.02 39.90
CA TRP A 230 -26.70 11.11 40.76
C TRP A 230 -25.62 10.39 40.00
N HIS A 231 -24.46 10.25 40.60
CA HIS A 231 -23.37 9.41 40.10
C HIS A 231 -23.34 8.08 40.83
N TYR A 232 -22.68 7.09 40.31
CA TYR A 232 -22.56 5.76 40.90
C TYR A 232 -21.10 5.37 41.02
N ARG A 233 -20.77 4.62 42.07
CA ARG A 233 -19.44 4.05 42.27
C ARG A 233 -19.59 2.57 42.54
N LEU A 234 -19.00 1.74 41.67
CA LEU A 234 -18.94 0.29 41.92
C LEU A 234 -17.91 -0.01 43.00
N CYS A 235 -18.26 -0.81 44.00
CA CYS A 235 -17.41 -1.10 45.14
C CYS A 235 -17.62 -2.53 45.66
N LEU A 236 -16.70 -3.04 46.49
CA LEU A 236 -16.91 -4.26 47.24
C LEU A 236 -18.01 -4.05 48.26
N LYS A 237 -18.72 -5.14 48.64
CA LYS A 237 -19.76 -5.10 49.63
C LYS A 237 -19.22 -4.67 51.01
N SER A 238 -17.99 -5.01 51.34
CA SER A 238 -17.27 -4.58 52.54
C SER A 238 -17.01 -3.08 52.62
N GLU A 239 -16.99 -2.38 51.49
CA GLU A 239 -16.68 -0.94 51.39
C GLU A 239 -17.93 -0.05 51.40
N GLU A 240 -19.09 -0.65 51.14
CA GLU A 240 -20.33 0.08 50.87
C GLU A 240 -20.68 1.11 51.98
N ASP A 241 -20.65 0.71 53.28
CA ASP A 241 -21.04 1.60 54.34
C ASP A 241 -20.07 2.75 54.60
N SER A 242 -18.75 2.50 54.43
CA SER A 242 -17.72 3.53 54.55
C SER A 242 -17.84 4.54 53.44
N LEU A 243 -18.10 4.08 52.20
CA LEU A 243 -18.25 4.94 51.03
C LEU A 243 -19.57 5.72 51.05
N LYS A 244 -20.66 5.15 51.56
CA LYS A 244 -21.91 5.93 51.79
C LYS A 244 -21.68 7.14 52.72
N ALA A 245 -20.89 6.95 53.77
CA ALA A 245 -20.54 8.00 54.71
C ALA A 245 -19.66 9.08 54.04
N SER A 246 -18.64 8.71 53.31
CA SER A 246 -17.69 9.60 52.65
C SER A 246 -18.31 10.38 51.49
N HIS A 247 -19.17 9.72 50.69
CA HIS A 247 -19.82 10.34 49.54
C HIS A 247 -21.17 10.99 49.76
N ALA A 248 -21.60 11.08 51.00
CA ALA A 248 -22.91 11.62 51.34
C ALA A 248 -23.20 13.04 50.80
N LYS A 249 -22.15 13.87 50.65
CA LYS A 249 -22.22 15.23 50.11
C LYS A 249 -22.09 15.34 48.61
N ASP A 250 -21.58 14.31 47.95
CA ASP A 250 -21.18 14.33 46.52
C ASP A 250 -22.23 13.70 45.62
N ARG A 251 -23.33 13.22 46.16
CA ARG A 251 -24.36 12.50 45.42
C ARG A 251 -23.82 11.30 44.61
N ILE A 252 -22.79 10.71 45.10
CA ILE A 252 -22.23 9.46 44.56
C ILE A 252 -22.85 8.32 45.38
N CYS A 253 -23.55 7.42 44.70
CA CYS A 253 -24.15 6.24 45.24
C CYS A 253 -23.18 5.05 45.12
N PRO A 254 -22.68 4.49 46.23
CA PRO A 254 -21.97 3.23 46.20
C PRO A 254 -22.91 2.09 45.80
N VAL A 255 -22.44 1.27 44.88
CA VAL A 255 -23.17 0.08 44.39
C VAL A 255 -22.27 -1.13 44.54
N PRO A 256 -22.61 -2.04 45.48
CA PRO A 256 -21.79 -3.23 45.67
C PRO A 256 -21.97 -4.24 44.55
N TYR A 257 -20.85 -4.69 43.96
CA TYR A 257 -20.86 -5.68 42.89
C TYR A 257 -20.57 -7.10 43.36
N GLY A 258 -20.08 -7.29 44.58
CA GLY A 258 -19.77 -8.59 45.16
C GLY A 258 -18.82 -8.48 46.33
N ASP A 259 -18.38 -9.66 46.81
CA ASP A 259 -17.45 -9.77 47.92
C ASP A 259 -15.98 -9.79 47.49
N ARG A 260 -15.69 -10.03 46.19
CA ARG A 260 -14.36 -10.15 45.60
C ARG A 260 -14.25 -9.29 44.33
N TYR A 261 -13.03 -8.87 44.01
CA TYR A 261 -12.76 -8.12 42.80
C TYR A 261 -13.13 -8.89 41.51
N SER A 262 -12.99 -10.23 41.48
CA SER A 262 -13.42 -11.10 40.39
C SER A 262 -14.92 -11.06 40.09
N ASP A 263 -15.75 -10.63 41.05
CA ASP A 263 -17.21 -10.59 40.90
C ASP A 263 -17.64 -9.39 40.00
N LEU A 264 -16.71 -8.48 39.71
CA LEU A 264 -16.99 -7.28 38.88
C LEU A 264 -17.49 -7.65 37.47
N THR A 265 -16.81 -8.56 36.81
CA THR A 265 -17.18 -8.99 35.44
C THR A 265 -18.60 -9.54 35.41
N THR A 266 -18.93 -10.48 36.29
CA THR A 266 -20.27 -11.06 36.39
C THR A 266 -21.34 -10.03 36.75
N PHE A 267 -21.00 -9.06 37.60
CA PHE A 267 -21.91 -7.95 37.90
C PHE A 267 -22.16 -7.08 36.66
N LEU A 268 -21.13 -6.66 35.90
CA LEU A 268 -21.25 -5.89 34.69
C LEU A 268 -22.12 -6.62 33.66
N GLU A 269 -21.88 -7.91 33.44
CA GLU A 269 -22.72 -8.74 32.58
C GLU A 269 -24.20 -8.75 33.01
N SER A 270 -24.47 -8.80 34.36
CA SER A 270 -25.82 -8.82 34.91
C SER A 270 -26.59 -7.52 34.75
N VAL A 271 -25.87 -6.38 34.62
CA VAL A 271 -26.47 -5.04 34.46
C VAL A 271 -26.47 -4.58 33.02
N THR A 272 -25.79 -5.32 32.13
CA THR A 272 -25.78 -5.07 30.70
C THR A 272 -27.22 -5.22 30.17
N PRO A 273 -27.78 -4.24 29.47
CA PRO A 273 -29.12 -4.35 28.88
C PRO A 273 -29.18 -5.50 27.90
N ALA A 274 -30.20 -6.36 27.99
CA ALA A 274 -30.41 -7.39 26.97
C ALA A 274 -30.63 -6.72 25.60
N ASN A 275 -30.11 -7.33 24.53
CA ASN A 275 -30.14 -6.76 23.17
C ASN A 275 -31.52 -6.31 22.67
N SER A 276 -32.61 -6.78 23.31
CA SER A 276 -34.01 -6.36 23.05
C SER A 276 -34.47 -5.11 23.82
N GLU A 277 -33.66 -4.60 24.75
CA GLU A 277 -34.06 -3.48 25.66
C GLU A 277 -33.21 -2.21 25.45
N LEU A 278 -32.32 -2.21 24.45
CA LEU A 278 -31.53 -1.01 24.11
C LEU A 278 -32.43 0.06 23.52
N THR A 279 -32.73 1.02 24.34
CA THR A 279 -33.61 2.15 24.00
C THR A 279 -32.92 3.06 22.97
N ILE A 280 -33.65 3.32 21.97
CA ILE A 280 -33.65 4.34 20.94
C ILE A 280 -32.79 5.57 21.29
N SER A 281 -31.75 5.81 20.48
CA SER A 281 -31.13 7.14 20.34
C SER A 281 -32.17 8.20 20.04
N PRO A 282 -31.99 9.47 20.38
CA PRO A 282 -32.96 10.51 20.12
C PRO A 282 -33.44 10.64 18.66
N ALA A 283 -32.77 9.92 17.74
CA ALA A 283 -33.14 9.80 16.34
C ALA A 283 -33.99 8.56 15.98
N GLY A 284 -34.37 7.72 16.95
CA GLY A 284 -35.36 6.64 16.73
C GLY A 284 -34.86 5.41 15.96
N VAL A 285 -33.55 5.17 15.87
CA VAL A 285 -32.98 4.04 15.12
C VAL A 285 -32.46 2.98 16.10
N ALA A 286 -32.97 1.75 15.99
CA ALA A 286 -32.37 0.58 16.62
C ALA A 286 -30.96 0.41 16.04
N ILE A 287 -29.93 0.28 16.89
CA ILE A 287 -28.55 0.05 16.41
C ILE A 287 -28.50 -1.36 15.82
N ASP A 288 -28.44 -1.42 14.51
CA ASP A 288 -28.19 -2.64 13.75
C ASP A 288 -26.67 -2.92 13.78
N ARG A 289 -26.26 -3.92 14.54
CA ARG A 289 -24.83 -4.28 14.74
C ARG A 289 -24.11 -4.54 13.41
N PRO A 290 -24.68 -5.25 12.43
CA PRO A 290 -24.10 -5.34 11.11
C PRO A 290 -23.86 -3.97 10.46
N ALA A 291 -24.80 -3.06 10.57
CA ALA A 291 -24.66 -1.71 10.02
C ALA A 291 -23.55 -0.88 10.70
N GLU A 292 -23.31 -1.11 12.01
CA GLU A 292 -22.20 -0.50 12.75
C GLU A 292 -20.86 -1.03 12.24
N ILE A 293 -20.70 -2.35 12.12
CA ILE A 293 -19.50 -3.00 11.59
C ILE A 293 -19.24 -2.56 10.14
N GLN A 294 -20.27 -2.50 9.31
CA GLN A 294 -20.16 -2.01 7.94
C GLN A 294 -19.67 -0.56 7.88
N ARG A 295 -20.11 0.28 8.83
CA ARG A 295 -19.68 1.67 8.93
C ARG A 295 -18.23 1.78 9.40
N GLU A 296 -17.83 1.02 10.42
CA GLU A 296 -16.43 0.96 10.87
C GLU A 296 -15.52 0.47 9.74
N PHE A 297 -15.88 -0.62 9.07
CA PHE A 297 -15.15 -1.12 7.92
C PHE A 297 -15.05 -0.10 6.78
N ALA A 298 -16.12 0.68 6.55
CA ALA A 298 -16.11 1.76 5.56
C ALA A 298 -15.16 2.89 5.96
N ASN A 299 -15.14 3.27 7.24
CA ASN A 299 -14.24 4.29 7.74
C ASN A 299 -12.78 3.86 7.63
N ASP A 300 -12.46 2.63 8.02
CA ASP A 300 -11.12 2.06 7.88
C ASP A 300 -10.68 2.03 6.41
N LEU A 301 -11.57 1.66 5.50
CA LEU A 301 -11.28 1.64 4.07
C LEU A 301 -11.06 3.06 3.52
N VAL A 302 -11.89 4.02 3.90
CA VAL A 302 -11.71 5.44 3.54
C VAL A 302 -10.37 5.93 4.07
N ASP A 303 -10.05 5.59 5.31
CA ASP A 303 -8.79 5.99 5.92
C ASP A 303 -7.56 5.39 5.24
N GLN A 304 -7.64 4.18 4.73
CA GLN A 304 -6.56 3.55 3.95
C GLN A 304 -6.34 4.20 2.57
N VAL A 305 -7.42 4.62 1.91
CA VAL A 305 -7.35 5.20 0.54
C VAL A 305 -7.14 6.70 0.54
N ARG A 306 -7.39 7.37 1.67
CA ARG A 306 -7.31 8.83 1.79
C ARG A 306 -5.88 9.32 1.57
N ILE A 307 -5.73 10.25 0.66
CA ILE A 307 -4.46 10.91 0.36
C ILE A 307 -4.45 12.25 1.08
N GLY A 308 -3.57 12.39 2.07
CA GLY A 308 -3.39 13.62 2.84
C GLY A 308 -4.37 13.82 4.01
N ALA A 309 -4.00 14.72 4.90
CA ALA A 309 -4.72 15.03 6.15
C ALA A 309 -5.77 16.14 6.02
N ASN A 310 -6.30 16.43 4.84
CA ASN A 310 -7.16 17.58 4.63
C ASN A 310 -8.57 17.41 5.21
N ASP A 311 -8.86 18.20 6.21
CA ASP A 311 -10.13 18.35 6.92
C ASP A 311 -11.28 18.95 6.08
N THR A 312 -11.07 19.23 4.81
CA THR A 312 -12.11 19.89 3.97
C THR A 312 -13.21 18.96 3.48
N LEU A 313 -13.09 17.65 3.71
CA LEU A 313 -14.13 16.67 3.43
C LEU A 313 -14.72 16.14 4.73
N ASN A 314 -15.42 16.99 5.47
CA ASN A 314 -16.11 16.65 6.72
C ASN A 314 -17.30 15.69 6.57
N GLU A 315 -17.63 15.25 5.37
CA GLU A 315 -18.62 14.21 5.09
C GLU A 315 -18.00 13.13 4.22
N THR A 316 -17.37 12.16 4.84
CA THR A 316 -16.71 11.06 4.16
C THR A 316 -17.67 9.92 3.84
N SER A 317 -18.52 10.12 2.86
CA SER A 317 -19.15 8.98 2.18
C SER A 317 -18.08 8.27 1.35
N ILE A 318 -17.96 6.96 1.54
CA ILE A 318 -17.05 6.11 0.75
C ILE A 318 -17.21 6.33 -0.76
N ASP A 319 -18.43 6.60 -1.21
CA ASP A 319 -18.77 6.84 -2.61
C ASP A 319 -18.20 8.17 -3.15
N LYS A 320 -17.72 9.06 -2.29
CA LYS A 320 -17.01 10.29 -2.67
C LYS A 320 -15.49 10.13 -2.74
N VAL A 321 -14.96 9.10 -2.08
CA VAL A 321 -13.52 8.88 -1.99
C VAL A 321 -13.07 7.79 -2.96
N ILE A 322 -13.86 6.75 -3.13
CA ILE A 322 -13.55 5.60 -3.97
C ILE A 322 -14.43 5.63 -5.22
N VAL A 323 -13.79 5.68 -6.38
CA VAL A 323 -14.46 5.43 -7.66
C VAL A 323 -14.68 3.92 -7.80
N PRO A 324 -15.86 3.48 -8.25
CA PRO A 324 -16.13 2.06 -8.48
C PRO A 324 -15.02 1.40 -9.31
N PRO A 325 -14.53 0.22 -8.92
CA PRO A 325 -13.48 -0.45 -9.66
C PRO A 325 -13.94 -0.85 -11.07
N VAL A 326 -13.02 -0.82 -12.01
CA VAL A 326 -13.28 -1.27 -13.38
C VAL A 326 -13.17 -2.78 -13.42
N LEU A 327 -14.29 -3.49 -13.56
CA LEU A 327 -14.31 -4.95 -13.68
C LEU A 327 -14.48 -5.36 -15.14
N LEU A 328 -13.61 -6.25 -15.60
CA LEU A 328 -13.54 -6.72 -16.97
C LEU A 328 -13.75 -8.26 -17.03
N PRO A 329 -14.31 -8.78 -18.12
CA PRO A 329 -14.47 -10.22 -18.30
C PRO A 329 -13.18 -10.92 -18.75
N MET A 330 -12.15 -10.16 -19.12
CA MET A 330 -10.87 -10.62 -19.66
C MET A 330 -9.74 -9.68 -19.22
N PRO A 331 -8.46 -10.07 -19.36
CA PRO A 331 -7.31 -9.20 -19.07
C PRO A 331 -7.39 -7.87 -19.79
N TYR A 332 -6.88 -6.80 -19.13
CA TYR A 332 -6.99 -5.42 -19.65
C TYR A 332 -6.38 -5.26 -21.05
N GLY A 333 -5.24 -5.88 -21.33
CA GLY A 333 -4.60 -5.83 -22.64
C GLY A 333 -5.47 -6.46 -23.76
N GLU A 334 -6.18 -7.54 -23.45
CA GLU A 334 -7.13 -8.17 -24.39
C GLU A 334 -8.39 -7.30 -24.56
N TYR A 335 -8.91 -6.77 -23.45
CA TYR A 335 -10.04 -5.85 -23.46
C TYR A 335 -9.77 -4.62 -24.34
N THR A 336 -8.59 -4.00 -24.21
CA THR A 336 -8.21 -2.82 -24.98
C THR A 336 -8.14 -3.12 -26.49
N ARG A 337 -7.57 -4.27 -26.86
CA ARG A 337 -7.53 -4.72 -28.27
C ARG A 337 -8.92 -4.91 -28.87
N LEU A 338 -9.84 -5.49 -28.09
CA LEU A 338 -11.19 -5.79 -28.57
C LEU A 338 -12.14 -4.60 -28.49
N LYS A 339 -11.85 -3.59 -27.67
CA LYS A 339 -12.63 -2.36 -27.58
C LYS A 339 -12.65 -1.56 -28.88
N HIS A 340 -11.59 -1.66 -29.68
CA HIS A 340 -11.47 -1.00 -30.97
C HIS A 340 -11.97 -1.84 -32.15
N SER A 341 -12.29 -3.13 -31.92
CA SER A 341 -12.95 -3.96 -32.93
C SER A 341 -14.47 -3.84 -32.77
N ASP A 342 -15.23 -4.01 -33.88
CA ASP A 342 -16.70 -3.86 -33.95
C ASP A 342 -17.54 -4.68 -32.98
N LYS A 343 -16.91 -5.52 -32.16
CA LYS A 343 -17.54 -6.22 -31.02
C LYS A 343 -17.31 -5.40 -29.75
N ALA A 344 -18.12 -4.39 -29.50
CA ALA A 344 -18.07 -3.58 -28.29
C ALA A 344 -18.25 -4.46 -27.04
N ILE A 345 -17.15 -4.91 -26.46
CA ILE A 345 -17.16 -5.54 -25.14
C ILE A 345 -17.28 -4.43 -24.11
N GLN A 346 -18.44 -4.39 -23.45
CA GLN A 346 -18.70 -3.40 -22.42
C GLN A 346 -18.05 -3.82 -21.09
N ARG A 347 -17.67 -2.83 -20.28
CA ARG A 347 -17.34 -3.02 -18.86
C ARG A 347 -18.49 -3.75 -18.17
N GLN A 348 -18.19 -4.61 -17.21
CA GLN A 348 -19.22 -5.26 -16.42
C GLN A 348 -19.88 -4.25 -15.50
N SER A 349 -21.22 -4.28 -15.42
CA SER A 349 -21.94 -3.48 -14.44
C SER A 349 -21.65 -4.00 -13.04
N ILE A 350 -21.09 -3.12 -12.21
CA ILE A 350 -20.79 -3.42 -10.81
C ILE A 350 -22.06 -3.76 -10.04
N GLU A 351 -23.16 -3.07 -10.31
CA GLU A 351 -24.45 -3.32 -9.70
C GLU A 351 -24.95 -4.73 -10.04
N ALA A 352 -24.71 -5.19 -11.27
CA ALA A 352 -25.06 -6.54 -11.68
C ALA A 352 -24.20 -7.59 -10.96
N GLU A 353 -22.92 -7.35 -10.79
CA GLU A 353 -22.03 -8.25 -10.03
C GLU A 353 -22.41 -8.31 -8.54
N ILE A 354 -22.69 -7.17 -7.92
CA ILE A 354 -23.11 -7.10 -6.51
C ILE A 354 -24.44 -7.83 -6.32
N SER A 355 -25.43 -7.56 -7.18
CA SER A 355 -26.78 -8.14 -7.06
C SER A 355 -26.82 -9.63 -7.42
N SER A 356 -25.83 -10.16 -8.15
CA SER A 356 -25.78 -11.56 -8.53
C SER A 356 -25.61 -12.49 -7.31
N GLY A 357 -24.93 -12.02 -6.26
CA GLY A 357 -24.60 -12.83 -5.09
C GLY A 357 -23.69 -14.01 -5.39
N GLU A 358 -23.01 -14.02 -6.53
CA GLU A 358 -22.07 -15.06 -6.90
C GLU A 358 -20.67 -14.79 -6.32
N SER A 359 -19.94 -15.86 -6.01
CA SER A 359 -18.54 -15.74 -5.58
C SER A 359 -17.65 -15.35 -6.75
N LEU A 360 -16.68 -14.47 -6.52
CA LEU A 360 -15.80 -13.90 -7.54
C LEU A 360 -14.35 -14.29 -7.31
N LEU A 361 -13.66 -14.61 -8.40
CA LEU A 361 -12.20 -14.60 -8.46
C LEU A 361 -11.76 -13.30 -9.14
N LEU A 362 -11.17 -12.40 -8.38
CA LEU A 362 -10.65 -11.14 -8.87
C LEU A 362 -9.19 -11.29 -9.22
N VAL A 363 -8.86 -10.97 -10.44
CA VAL A 363 -7.51 -11.06 -11.00
C VAL A 363 -7.00 -9.65 -11.24
N SER A 364 -5.80 -9.37 -10.79
CA SER A 364 -5.20 -8.06 -10.95
C SER A 364 -3.73 -8.16 -11.36
N GLU A 365 -3.31 -7.25 -12.20
CA GLU A 365 -1.89 -6.92 -12.31
C GLU A 365 -1.42 -6.29 -10.99
N GLU A 366 -0.13 -6.30 -10.74
CA GLU A 366 0.44 -5.63 -9.58
C GLU A 366 0.01 -4.15 -9.56
N GLU A 367 -0.36 -3.64 -8.38
CA GLU A 367 -0.67 -2.22 -8.14
C GLU A 367 -1.98 -1.67 -8.73
N HIS A 368 -2.84 -2.52 -9.26
CA HIS A 368 -4.15 -2.08 -9.78
C HIS A 368 -5.27 -2.02 -8.72
N GLY A 369 -4.93 -2.08 -7.44
CA GLY A 369 -5.88 -1.89 -6.34
C GLY A 369 -6.71 -3.13 -6.01
N LEU A 370 -6.14 -4.34 -6.08
CA LEU A 370 -6.81 -5.59 -5.73
C LEU A 370 -7.40 -5.55 -4.33
N THR A 371 -6.57 -5.23 -3.33
CA THR A 371 -6.94 -5.12 -1.91
C THR A 371 -8.10 -4.15 -1.69
N THR A 372 -7.98 -2.94 -2.26
CA THR A 372 -9.02 -1.91 -2.16
C THR A 372 -10.32 -2.37 -2.82
N THR A 373 -10.23 -3.01 -3.98
CA THR A 373 -11.39 -3.55 -4.70
C THR A 373 -12.07 -4.66 -3.92
N LEU A 374 -11.31 -5.60 -3.33
CA LEU A 374 -11.85 -6.67 -2.48
C LEU A 374 -12.58 -6.10 -1.26
N LYS A 375 -11.97 -5.18 -0.55
CA LYS A 375 -12.58 -4.53 0.62
C LYS A 375 -13.83 -3.74 0.22
N TRP A 376 -13.75 -2.99 -0.87
CA TRP A 376 -14.89 -2.20 -1.35
C TRP A 376 -16.06 -3.07 -1.79
N LEU A 377 -15.81 -4.15 -2.55
CA LEU A 377 -16.84 -5.10 -2.96
C LEU A 377 -17.44 -5.82 -1.75
N ALA A 378 -16.63 -6.30 -0.81
CA ALA A 378 -17.10 -6.94 0.41
C ALA A 378 -18.06 -6.03 1.18
N LEU A 379 -17.73 -4.75 1.30
CA LEU A 379 -18.59 -3.76 1.94
C LEU A 379 -19.87 -3.50 1.14
N ARG A 380 -19.77 -3.31 -0.17
CA ARG A 380 -20.95 -3.02 -1.02
C ARG A 380 -21.93 -4.19 -1.05
N ILE A 381 -21.41 -5.41 -1.20
CA ILE A 381 -22.23 -6.63 -1.16
C ILE A 381 -22.85 -6.80 0.23
N SER A 382 -22.10 -6.57 1.30
CA SER A 382 -22.65 -6.68 2.66
C SER A 382 -23.80 -5.70 2.93
N ARG A 383 -23.74 -4.49 2.36
CA ARG A 383 -24.82 -3.50 2.42
C ARG A 383 -26.06 -3.93 1.63
N GLU A 384 -25.87 -4.56 0.48
CA GLU A 384 -26.99 -5.09 -0.32
C GLU A 384 -27.75 -6.19 0.42
N PHE A 385 -27.02 -7.09 1.10
CA PHE A 385 -27.61 -8.15 1.91
C PHE A 385 -28.02 -7.70 3.33
N GLY A 386 -27.87 -6.44 3.67
CA GLY A 386 -28.34 -5.78 4.89
C GLY A 386 -27.73 -6.29 6.19
N SER A 387 -27.97 -7.54 6.56
CA SER A 387 -27.50 -8.14 7.82
C SER A 387 -26.11 -8.81 7.73
N ALA A 388 -25.48 -8.80 6.56
CA ALA A 388 -24.18 -9.40 6.38
C ALA A 388 -23.04 -8.46 6.81
N ILE A 389 -21.96 -9.02 7.34
CA ILE A 389 -20.75 -8.26 7.72
C ILE A 389 -19.62 -8.52 6.74
N PRO A 390 -18.83 -7.50 6.36
CA PRO A 390 -17.65 -7.68 5.54
C PRO A 390 -16.51 -8.24 6.39
N VAL A 391 -15.82 -9.25 5.89
CA VAL A 391 -14.62 -9.84 6.51
C VAL A 391 -13.51 -9.90 5.47
N TYR A 392 -12.37 -9.32 5.78
CA TYR A 392 -11.21 -9.27 4.90
C TYR A 392 -10.03 -10.01 5.56
N LEU A 393 -9.40 -10.91 4.81
CA LEU A 393 -8.29 -11.73 5.28
C LEU A 393 -7.18 -11.79 4.21
N PRO A 394 -5.98 -11.26 4.49
CA PRO A 394 -4.81 -11.53 3.66
C PRO A 394 -4.41 -12.99 3.73
N PHE A 395 -4.15 -13.62 2.59
CA PHE A 395 -3.68 -15.02 2.53
C PHE A 395 -2.34 -15.19 3.27
N GLY A 396 -1.47 -14.19 3.21
CA GLY A 396 -0.18 -14.18 3.87
C GLY A 396 -0.25 -14.28 5.40
N ASP A 397 -1.33 -13.78 6.01
CA ASP A 397 -1.55 -13.78 7.46
C ASP A 397 -2.04 -15.14 7.99
N LEU A 398 -2.46 -16.03 7.10
CA LEU A 398 -2.93 -17.35 7.48
C LEU A 398 -1.73 -18.26 7.79
N ARG A 399 -1.63 -18.73 9.02
CA ARG A 399 -0.53 -19.60 9.44
C ARG A 399 -0.85 -21.06 9.10
N THR A 400 0.17 -21.82 8.68
CA THR A 400 0.04 -23.26 8.43
C THR A 400 -0.36 -23.97 9.72
N ALA A 401 -1.62 -24.31 9.84
CA ALA A 401 -2.20 -24.98 11.00
C ALA A 401 -3.36 -25.88 10.57
N ARG A 402 -3.92 -26.64 11.48
CA ARG A 402 -5.18 -27.34 11.24
C ARG A 402 -6.33 -26.31 11.21
N SER A 403 -7.05 -26.24 10.09
CA SER A 403 -8.16 -25.31 9.86
C SER A 403 -7.75 -23.83 10.02
N PRO A 404 -6.82 -23.32 9.19
CA PRO A 404 -6.27 -21.97 9.33
C PRO A 404 -7.32 -20.88 9.13
N LEU A 405 -8.21 -21.07 8.16
CA LEU A 405 -9.25 -20.09 7.82
C LEU A 405 -10.31 -20.01 8.93
N ILE A 406 -10.80 -21.16 9.41
CA ILE A 406 -11.82 -21.20 10.46
C ILE A 406 -11.31 -20.54 11.75
N ARG A 407 -10.05 -20.82 12.13
CA ARG A 407 -9.43 -20.19 13.31
C ARG A 407 -9.33 -18.68 13.17
N ARG A 408 -8.93 -18.21 11.99
CA ARG A 408 -8.82 -16.77 11.75
C ARG A 408 -10.19 -16.12 11.77
N LEU A 409 -11.19 -16.69 11.09
CA LEU A 409 -12.57 -16.21 11.14
C LEU A 409 -13.13 -16.18 12.55
N THR A 410 -12.92 -17.24 13.34
CA THR A 410 -13.33 -17.24 14.75
C THR A 410 -12.72 -16.08 15.51
N SER A 411 -11.42 -15.83 15.34
CA SER A 411 -10.74 -14.70 15.97
C SER A 411 -11.33 -13.35 15.54
N GLU A 412 -11.61 -13.16 14.25
CA GLU A 412 -12.20 -11.92 13.75
C GLU A 412 -13.63 -11.73 14.26
N PHE A 413 -14.46 -12.77 14.25
CA PHE A 413 -15.81 -12.67 14.80
C PHE A 413 -15.84 -12.41 16.31
N VAL A 414 -14.90 -12.96 17.06
CA VAL A 414 -14.74 -12.65 18.49
C VAL A 414 -14.38 -11.17 18.68
N LYS A 415 -13.45 -10.62 17.91
CA LYS A 415 -13.11 -9.17 17.92
C LYS A 415 -14.35 -8.32 17.61
N LEU A 416 -15.15 -8.74 16.65
CA LEU A 416 -16.41 -8.11 16.30
C LEU A 416 -17.53 -8.37 17.33
N GLY A 417 -17.23 -9.09 18.44
CA GLY A 417 -18.12 -9.36 19.56
C GLY A 417 -19.18 -10.43 19.30
N TYR A 418 -18.92 -11.36 18.40
CA TYR A 418 -19.74 -12.55 18.21
C TYR A 418 -19.13 -13.72 18.99
N SER A 419 -19.95 -14.41 19.80
CA SER A 419 -19.55 -15.68 20.41
C SER A 419 -19.76 -16.80 19.40
N SER A 420 -18.72 -17.51 19.02
CA SER A 420 -18.82 -18.65 18.10
C SER A 420 -18.02 -19.83 18.66
N GLU A 421 -18.72 -20.90 19.00
CA GLU A 421 -18.10 -22.17 19.43
C GLU A 421 -17.84 -23.10 18.24
N SER A 422 -18.50 -22.86 17.11
CA SER A 422 -18.46 -23.70 15.90
C SER A 422 -18.56 -22.87 14.63
N SER A 423 -17.95 -23.32 13.52
CA SER A 423 -18.08 -22.69 12.20
C SER A 423 -19.52 -22.62 11.69
N SER A 424 -20.44 -23.44 12.21
CA SER A 424 -21.87 -23.37 11.93
C SER A 424 -22.57 -22.15 12.53
N ASP A 425 -21.96 -21.50 13.51
CA ASP A 425 -22.54 -20.40 14.28
C ASP A 425 -22.02 -19.03 13.85
N PHE A 426 -21.25 -18.99 12.74
CA PHE A 426 -20.75 -17.74 12.20
C PHE A 426 -21.90 -16.84 11.74
N PRO A 427 -21.81 -15.52 12.01
CA PRO A 427 -22.80 -14.58 11.51
C PRO A 427 -22.80 -14.57 9.98
N SER A 428 -23.89 -14.11 9.39
CA SER A 428 -23.96 -13.89 7.96
C SER A 428 -22.85 -12.91 7.52
N HIS A 429 -21.99 -13.32 6.59
CA HIS A 429 -20.81 -12.54 6.22
C HIS A 429 -20.44 -12.67 4.75
N ILE A 430 -19.72 -11.67 4.27
CA ILE A 430 -19.04 -11.66 2.98
C ILE A 430 -17.55 -11.84 3.27
N LEU A 431 -16.97 -12.90 2.73
CA LEU A 431 -15.56 -13.24 2.94
C LEU A 431 -14.70 -12.77 1.77
N ALA A 432 -13.71 -11.94 2.02
CA ALA A 432 -12.69 -11.56 1.06
C ALA A 432 -11.33 -12.14 1.46
N ILE A 433 -10.73 -12.95 0.61
CA ILE A 433 -9.37 -13.51 0.76
C ILE A 433 -8.48 -12.85 -0.28
N ASP A 434 -7.45 -12.15 0.17
CA ASP A 434 -6.57 -11.37 -0.68
C ASP A 434 -5.24 -12.07 -0.94
N ASP A 435 -4.67 -11.83 -2.13
CA ASP A 435 -3.36 -12.31 -2.59
C ASP A 435 -3.21 -13.84 -2.44
N PHE A 436 -4.22 -14.58 -2.90
CA PHE A 436 -4.23 -16.05 -2.83
C PHE A 436 -3.10 -16.62 -3.71
N ASP A 437 -2.14 -17.29 -3.07
CA ASP A 437 -0.96 -17.87 -3.71
C ASP A 437 -1.11 -19.39 -3.92
N PRO A 438 -1.33 -19.86 -5.16
CA PRO A 438 -1.46 -21.29 -5.45
C PRO A 438 -0.15 -22.07 -5.26
N ASN A 439 1.01 -21.39 -5.23
CA ASN A 439 2.31 -22.03 -5.06
C ASN A 439 2.54 -22.50 -3.61
N ARG A 440 1.84 -21.93 -2.63
CA ARG A 440 1.80 -22.43 -1.24
C ARG A 440 0.80 -23.57 -1.08
N GLN A 441 0.98 -24.65 -1.83
CA GLN A 441 0.04 -25.73 -2.03
C GLN A 441 -0.59 -26.29 -0.74
N LYS A 442 0.21 -26.58 0.30
CA LYS A 442 -0.31 -27.08 1.59
C LYS A 442 -1.25 -26.09 2.30
N MET A 443 -0.97 -24.81 2.16
CA MET A 443 -1.81 -23.76 2.74
C MET A 443 -3.10 -23.61 1.91
N ALA A 444 -2.97 -23.57 0.59
CA ALA A 444 -4.10 -23.48 -0.33
C ALA A 444 -5.07 -24.65 -0.11
N ASP A 445 -4.58 -25.88 -0.07
CA ASP A 445 -5.40 -27.07 0.18
C ASP A 445 -6.14 -27.00 1.54
N SER A 446 -5.46 -26.50 2.59
CA SER A 446 -6.07 -26.38 3.92
C SER A 446 -7.16 -25.31 3.94
N ILE A 447 -6.95 -24.18 3.26
CA ILE A 447 -7.93 -23.09 3.16
C ILE A 447 -9.14 -23.53 2.33
N LEU A 448 -8.92 -24.24 1.22
CA LEU A 448 -10.01 -24.76 0.38
C LEU A 448 -10.86 -25.78 1.13
N ALA A 449 -10.25 -26.65 1.93
CA ALA A 449 -10.96 -27.59 2.79
C ALA A 449 -11.82 -26.86 3.85
N ASP A 450 -11.30 -25.79 4.43
CA ASP A 450 -12.04 -24.95 5.38
C ASP A 450 -13.17 -24.18 4.69
N LEU A 451 -12.94 -23.61 3.50
CA LEU A 451 -13.97 -22.92 2.70
C LEU A 451 -15.20 -23.80 2.42
N ALA A 452 -14.99 -25.09 2.17
CA ALA A 452 -16.09 -26.03 1.96
C ALA A 452 -16.99 -26.20 3.20
N SER A 453 -16.50 -25.84 4.39
CA SER A 453 -17.21 -25.95 5.68
C SER A 453 -17.71 -24.61 6.23
N VAL A 454 -17.33 -23.49 5.62
CA VAL A 454 -17.73 -22.13 6.01
C VAL A 454 -18.93 -21.68 5.16
N SER A 455 -20.01 -21.25 5.82
CA SER A 455 -21.22 -20.74 5.13
C SER A 455 -21.15 -19.24 4.94
N SER A 456 -20.23 -18.75 4.10
CA SER A 456 -20.26 -17.36 3.65
C SER A 456 -21.37 -17.13 2.63
N LEU A 457 -22.01 -15.94 2.63
CA LEU A 457 -23.00 -15.57 1.61
C LEU A 457 -22.34 -15.42 0.24
N VAL A 458 -21.21 -14.73 0.19
CA VAL A 458 -20.39 -14.53 -1.00
C VAL A 458 -18.93 -14.63 -0.58
N THR A 459 -18.13 -15.28 -1.39
CA THR A 459 -16.67 -15.30 -1.23
C THR A 459 -16.01 -14.59 -2.40
N LEU A 460 -15.13 -13.64 -2.05
CA LEU A 460 -14.29 -12.91 -2.97
C LEU A 460 -12.86 -13.41 -2.80
N ILE A 461 -12.23 -13.86 -3.86
CA ILE A 461 -10.83 -14.33 -3.82
C ILE A 461 -10.04 -13.45 -4.77
N GLY A 462 -8.95 -12.86 -4.28
CA GLY A 462 -8.02 -12.07 -5.09
C GLY A 462 -6.78 -12.87 -5.40
N CYS A 463 -6.32 -12.85 -6.65
CA CYS A 463 -5.04 -13.41 -7.06
C CYS A 463 -4.36 -12.52 -8.09
N ARG A 464 -3.08 -12.76 -8.32
CA ARG A 464 -2.30 -12.05 -9.35
C ARG A 464 -2.60 -12.59 -10.72
N GLN A 465 -2.46 -11.74 -11.71
CA GLN A 465 -2.55 -12.13 -13.12
C GLN A 465 -1.41 -13.12 -13.44
N GLY A 466 -1.79 -14.21 -14.09
CA GLY A 466 -0.92 -15.36 -14.35
C GLY A 466 -1.19 -16.55 -13.42
N ASP A 467 -1.71 -16.33 -12.21
CA ASP A 467 -2.07 -17.39 -11.26
C ASP A 467 -3.54 -17.84 -11.37
N GLU A 468 -4.38 -17.08 -12.08
CA GLU A 468 -5.83 -17.30 -12.14
C GLU A 468 -6.22 -18.70 -12.63
N GLY A 469 -5.48 -19.26 -13.58
CA GLY A 469 -5.72 -20.60 -14.11
C GLY A 469 -5.47 -21.68 -13.07
N ALA A 470 -4.39 -21.54 -12.28
CA ALA A 470 -4.04 -22.45 -11.20
C ALA A 470 -5.04 -22.34 -10.05
N VAL A 471 -5.36 -21.11 -9.63
CA VAL A 471 -6.34 -20.84 -8.57
C VAL A 471 -7.72 -21.37 -8.95
N LYS A 472 -8.18 -21.13 -10.17
CA LYS A 472 -9.45 -21.63 -10.65
C LYS A 472 -9.52 -23.15 -10.64
N LYS A 473 -8.47 -23.84 -11.13
CA LYS A 473 -8.38 -25.30 -11.08
C LYS A 473 -8.49 -25.84 -9.65
N LEU A 474 -7.84 -25.21 -8.70
CA LEU A 474 -7.91 -25.60 -7.28
C LEU A 474 -9.30 -25.40 -6.70
N LEU A 475 -9.97 -24.27 -7.00
CA LEU A 475 -11.33 -23.99 -6.57
C LEU A 475 -12.35 -24.97 -7.17
N ASP A 476 -12.26 -25.22 -8.46
CA ASP A 476 -13.12 -26.18 -9.17
C ASP A 476 -12.94 -27.60 -8.61
N ALA A 477 -11.70 -28.01 -8.30
CA ALA A 477 -11.40 -29.31 -7.69
C ALA A 477 -11.97 -29.42 -6.26
N ALA A 478 -12.05 -28.32 -5.52
CA ALA A 478 -12.70 -28.23 -4.23
C ALA A 478 -14.25 -28.12 -4.31
N GLY A 479 -14.81 -28.08 -5.51
CA GLY A 479 -16.26 -27.93 -5.75
C GLY A 479 -16.77 -26.50 -5.55
N PHE A 480 -15.88 -25.50 -5.57
CA PHE A 480 -16.21 -24.12 -5.33
C PHE A 480 -16.29 -23.35 -6.65
N SER A 481 -17.49 -22.98 -7.07
CA SER A 481 -17.71 -22.25 -8.32
C SER A 481 -17.51 -20.75 -8.12
N VAL A 482 -16.65 -20.14 -8.96
CA VAL A 482 -16.38 -18.71 -8.96
C VAL A 482 -16.45 -18.13 -10.37
N ARG A 483 -16.92 -16.90 -10.46
CA ARG A 483 -16.86 -16.12 -11.70
C ARG A 483 -15.55 -15.31 -11.70
N VAL A 484 -14.78 -15.41 -12.79
CA VAL A 484 -13.50 -14.67 -12.94
C VAL A 484 -13.78 -13.26 -13.43
N ARG A 485 -13.13 -12.28 -12.81
CA ARG A 485 -13.13 -10.87 -13.21
C ARG A 485 -11.73 -10.30 -13.10
N TYR A 486 -11.37 -9.46 -14.05
CA TYR A 486 -10.09 -8.75 -14.10
C TYR A 486 -10.28 -7.30 -13.71
N ILE A 487 -9.36 -6.77 -12.92
CA ILE A 487 -9.37 -5.35 -12.56
C ILE A 487 -8.70 -4.57 -13.69
N GLY A 488 -9.45 -3.61 -14.26
CA GLY A 488 -8.98 -2.74 -15.33
C GLY A 488 -8.43 -1.41 -14.81
N LYS A 489 -7.87 -0.61 -15.73
CA LYS A 489 -7.35 0.73 -15.45
C LYS A 489 -8.46 1.78 -15.57
N LEU A 490 -8.24 2.91 -14.91
CA LEU A 490 -9.16 4.04 -14.98
C LEU A 490 -9.13 4.65 -16.39
N GLU A 491 -10.30 4.92 -16.92
CA GLU A 491 -10.48 5.67 -18.15
C GLU A 491 -10.71 7.16 -17.88
N SER A 492 -10.73 7.99 -18.91
CA SER A 492 -10.88 9.44 -18.78
C SER A 492 -12.15 9.86 -18.01
N GLU A 493 -13.23 9.08 -18.11
CA GLU A 493 -14.47 9.33 -17.36
C GLU A 493 -14.28 9.08 -15.85
N ASP A 494 -13.51 8.06 -15.48
CA ASP A 494 -13.21 7.74 -14.08
C ASP A 494 -12.32 8.82 -13.46
N VAL A 495 -11.32 9.30 -14.22
CA VAL A 495 -10.45 10.42 -13.82
C VAL A 495 -11.28 11.70 -13.63
N LEU A 496 -12.23 11.94 -14.52
CA LEU A 496 -13.16 13.07 -14.38
C LEU A 496 -14.07 12.91 -13.15
N CYS A 497 -14.48 11.68 -12.83
CA CYS A 497 -15.26 11.40 -11.62
C CYS A 497 -14.45 11.69 -10.35
N LEU A 498 -13.20 11.23 -10.26
CA LEU A 498 -12.29 11.55 -9.17
C LEU A 498 -12.06 13.07 -9.04
N ALA A 499 -11.78 13.73 -10.16
CA ALA A 499 -11.62 15.18 -10.18
C ALA A 499 -12.88 15.93 -9.75
N ARG A 500 -14.08 15.43 -10.10
CA ARG A 500 -15.36 16.00 -9.68
C ARG A 500 -15.59 15.84 -8.17
N ASN A 501 -15.19 14.70 -7.62
CA ASN A 501 -15.28 14.49 -6.18
C ASN A 501 -14.34 15.41 -5.39
N ALA A 502 -13.13 15.63 -5.91
CA ALA A 502 -12.10 16.45 -5.27
C ALA A 502 -12.28 17.96 -5.51
N ALA A 503 -12.71 18.37 -6.70
CA ALA A 503 -12.85 19.77 -7.13
C ALA A 503 -14.07 19.96 -8.04
N PRO A 504 -15.32 19.99 -7.49
CA PRO A 504 -16.55 20.05 -8.28
C PRO A 504 -16.60 21.19 -9.29
N LEU A 505 -16.09 22.38 -8.93
CA LEU A 505 -16.15 23.59 -9.77
C LEU A 505 -15.08 23.64 -10.88
N ARG A 506 -14.00 22.82 -10.78
CA ARG A 506 -12.86 22.80 -11.70
C ARG A 506 -12.57 21.41 -12.24
N SER A 507 -13.52 20.49 -12.16
CA SER A 507 -13.33 19.08 -12.42
C SER A 507 -12.75 18.77 -13.81
N GLN A 508 -13.23 19.43 -14.86
CA GLN A 508 -12.72 19.23 -16.23
C GLN A 508 -11.27 19.72 -16.40
N GLU A 509 -10.95 20.90 -15.83
CA GLU A 509 -9.59 21.43 -15.85
C GLU A 509 -8.62 20.51 -15.14
N VAL A 510 -8.95 20.09 -13.92
CA VAL A 510 -8.15 19.22 -13.09
C VAL A 510 -7.97 17.85 -13.74
N ALA A 511 -9.04 17.26 -14.27
CA ALA A 511 -8.97 15.98 -14.98
C ALA A 511 -8.07 16.06 -16.22
N SER A 512 -8.19 17.12 -17.04
CA SER A 512 -7.36 17.32 -18.22
C SER A 512 -5.88 17.49 -17.86
N GLN A 513 -5.59 18.25 -16.80
CA GLN A 513 -4.21 18.40 -16.31
C GLN A 513 -3.65 17.08 -15.79
N ALA A 514 -4.44 16.32 -15.02
CA ALA A 514 -4.04 15.03 -14.50
C ALA A 514 -3.76 14.03 -15.62
N MET A 515 -4.65 13.94 -16.63
CA MET A 515 -4.45 13.07 -17.79
C MET A 515 -3.17 13.43 -18.56
N LYS A 516 -2.94 14.72 -18.78
CA LYS A 516 -1.72 15.18 -19.43
C LYS A 516 -0.45 14.76 -18.68
N VAL A 517 -0.45 14.83 -17.36
CA VAL A 517 0.69 14.38 -16.52
C VAL A 517 0.86 12.87 -16.64
N LEU A 518 -0.23 12.11 -16.53
CA LEU A 518 -0.20 10.65 -16.66
C LEU A 518 0.40 10.20 -18.00
N GLU A 519 0.01 10.85 -19.09
CA GLU A 519 0.51 10.57 -20.44
C GLU A 519 1.97 10.99 -20.61
N THR A 520 2.31 12.23 -20.21
CA THR A 520 3.67 12.76 -20.36
C THR A 520 4.69 11.97 -19.57
N GLU A 521 4.37 11.62 -18.34
CA GLU A 521 5.26 10.89 -17.41
C GLU A 521 5.08 9.37 -17.50
N ARG A 522 4.22 8.88 -18.38
CA ARG A 522 3.90 7.47 -18.59
C ARG A 522 3.52 6.76 -17.28
N LEU A 523 2.70 7.42 -16.46
CA LEU A 523 2.24 6.88 -15.20
C LEU A 523 1.04 5.95 -15.39
N PRO A 524 0.95 4.86 -14.64
CA PRO A 524 -0.22 3.99 -14.71
C PRO A 524 -1.47 4.73 -14.24
N ARG A 525 -2.59 4.51 -14.92
CA ARG A 525 -3.89 5.11 -14.56
C ARG A 525 -4.56 4.34 -13.41
N THR A 526 -3.83 4.14 -12.32
CA THR A 526 -4.38 3.55 -11.11
C THR A 526 -5.13 4.59 -10.30
N PRO A 527 -6.13 4.21 -9.47
CA PRO A 527 -6.84 5.14 -8.62
C PRO A 527 -5.92 5.99 -7.74
N PHE A 528 -4.85 5.39 -7.23
CA PHE A 528 -3.89 6.08 -6.38
C PHE A 528 -3.06 7.11 -7.15
N SER A 529 -2.47 6.73 -8.28
CA SER A 529 -1.67 7.66 -9.11
C SER A 529 -2.49 8.86 -9.54
N VAL A 530 -3.74 8.62 -9.96
CA VAL A 530 -4.66 9.69 -10.37
C VAL A 530 -5.00 10.61 -9.20
N SER A 531 -5.36 10.04 -8.05
CA SER A 531 -5.71 10.82 -6.84
C SER A 531 -4.54 11.65 -6.33
N LEU A 532 -3.33 11.09 -6.38
CA LEU A 532 -2.08 11.77 -6.02
C LEU A 532 -1.83 13.01 -6.90
N ILE A 533 -1.93 12.83 -8.21
CA ILE A 533 -1.72 13.92 -9.15
C ILE A 533 -2.80 15.00 -8.97
N ILE A 534 -4.06 14.60 -8.81
CA ILE A 534 -5.17 15.53 -8.52
C ILE A 534 -4.86 16.31 -7.22
N TYR A 535 -4.38 15.63 -6.18
CA TYR A 535 -4.02 16.30 -4.93
C TYR A 535 -2.94 17.37 -5.12
N ILE A 536 -1.84 17.04 -5.84
CA ILE A 536 -0.77 18.00 -6.13
C ILE A 536 -1.29 19.22 -6.92
N ILE A 537 -2.11 18.99 -7.94
CA ILE A 537 -2.71 20.05 -8.76
C ILE A 537 -3.58 20.97 -7.92
N LEU A 538 -4.39 20.43 -7.01
CA LEU A 538 -5.30 21.21 -6.16
C LEU A 538 -4.55 22.10 -5.14
N HIS A 539 -3.38 21.70 -4.71
CA HIS A 539 -2.53 22.51 -3.84
C HIS A 539 -1.72 23.57 -4.58
N GLY A 540 -1.99 23.76 -5.88
CA GLY A 540 -1.41 24.84 -6.69
C GLY A 540 0.05 24.65 -7.06
N GLU A 541 0.62 23.46 -6.85
CA GLU A 541 1.95 23.13 -7.28
C GLU A 541 1.96 22.55 -8.71
N SER A 542 3.00 22.85 -9.47
CA SER A 542 3.28 22.15 -10.72
C SER A 542 3.80 20.75 -10.39
N VAL A 543 3.25 19.74 -11.04
CA VAL A 543 3.73 18.36 -10.84
C VAL A 543 5.17 18.25 -11.34
N ALA A 544 6.04 17.67 -10.54
CA ALA A 544 7.43 17.43 -10.93
C ALA A 544 7.49 16.43 -12.08
N SER A 545 8.01 16.86 -13.22
CA SER A 545 7.96 16.15 -14.52
C SER A 545 9.19 15.29 -14.80
N SER A 546 9.93 14.83 -13.80
CA SER A 546 11.20 14.16 -14.03
C SER A 546 11.20 12.65 -13.77
N SER A 547 10.36 12.15 -12.89
CA SER A 547 10.21 10.72 -12.59
C SER A 547 9.08 10.47 -11.59
N GLN A 548 8.62 9.22 -11.51
CA GLN A 548 7.65 8.79 -10.49
C GLN A 548 8.16 9.07 -9.07
N THR A 549 9.44 8.82 -8.81
CA THR A 549 10.06 9.08 -7.50
C THR A 549 10.07 10.58 -7.16
N ALA A 550 10.30 11.46 -8.14
CA ALA A 550 10.25 12.89 -7.91
C ALA A 550 8.83 13.39 -7.58
N ILE A 551 7.82 12.81 -8.19
CA ILE A 551 6.41 13.08 -7.87
C ILE A 551 6.09 12.61 -6.46
N LEU A 552 6.55 11.41 -6.08
CA LEU A 552 6.40 10.88 -4.73
C LEU A 552 7.10 11.75 -3.70
N ASP A 553 8.32 12.18 -3.98
CA ASP A 553 9.08 13.09 -3.12
C ASP A 553 8.36 14.43 -2.92
N GLN A 554 7.86 15.01 -3.99
CA GLN A 554 7.04 16.22 -3.92
C GLN A 554 5.83 16.03 -3.02
N PHE A 555 5.11 14.93 -3.19
CA PHE A 555 3.93 14.62 -2.41
C PHE A 555 4.25 14.42 -0.92
N VAL A 556 5.25 13.61 -0.59
CA VAL A 556 5.65 13.36 0.80
C VAL A 556 6.14 14.65 1.46
N SER A 557 6.89 15.47 0.74
CA SER A 557 7.30 16.81 1.22
C SER A 557 6.09 17.70 1.52
N MET A 558 5.01 17.64 0.72
CA MET A 558 3.77 18.37 1.01
C MET A 558 3.07 17.82 2.26
N LEU A 559 3.02 16.50 2.45
CA LEU A 559 2.51 15.89 3.68
C LEU A 559 3.29 16.36 4.91
N LEU A 560 4.58 16.52 4.76
CA LEU A 560 5.46 17.04 5.82
C LEU A 560 5.37 18.56 6.02
N GLY A 561 4.50 19.27 5.29
CA GLY A 561 4.26 20.70 5.44
C GLY A 561 5.22 21.59 4.66
N ARG A 562 5.70 21.18 3.49
CA ARG A 562 6.54 21.99 2.60
C ARG A 562 5.90 23.36 2.33
N GLY A 563 6.65 24.41 2.55
CA GLY A 563 6.24 25.79 2.28
C GLY A 563 5.28 26.41 3.31
N ASP A 564 4.92 25.70 4.36
CA ASP A 564 4.08 26.22 5.44
C ASP A 564 4.93 26.61 6.67
N GLN A 565 5.17 27.91 6.84
CA GLN A 565 5.94 28.42 7.98
C GLN A 565 5.23 28.18 9.33
N SER A 566 3.91 28.02 9.34
CA SER A 566 3.17 27.71 10.56
C SER A 566 3.44 26.28 11.02
N GLU A 567 3.63 25.38 10.09
CA GLU A 567 4.04 24.01 10.38
C GLU A 567 5.45 23.93 10.91
N ASP A 568 6.42 24.66 10.32
CA ASP A 568 7.78 24.71 10.85
C ASP A 568 7.82 25.22 12.29
N ALA A 569 7.02 26.24 12.62
CA ALA A 569 6.88 26.71 13.99
C ALA A 569 6.21 25.70 14.92
N ARG A 570 5.23 24.94 14.44
CA ARG A 570 4.55 23.87 15.19
C ARG A 570 5.48 22.73 15.55
N TRP A 571 6.30 22.28 14.59
CA TRP A 571 7.26 21.20 14.78
C TRP A 571 8.51 21.63 15.55
N GLY A 572 8.84 22.93 15.54
CA GLY A 572 10.11 23.45 16.01
C GLY A 572 11.30 23.08 15.13
N MET A 573 11.03 22.54 13.94
CA MET A 573 12.05 22.12 12.97
C MET A 573 11.57 22.34 11.54
N ASP A 574 12.47 22.57 10.63
CA ASP A 574 12.19 22.72 9.22
C ASP A 574 11.94 21.37 8.50
N LEU A 575 11.54 21.43 7.24
CA LEU A 575 11.25 20.23 6.43
C LEU A 575 12.48 19.32 6.31
N GLN A 576 13.68 19.88 6.11
CA GLN A 576 14.90 19.09 5.92
C GLN A 576 15.24 18.26 7.15
N ASN A 577 15.01 18.82 8.33
CA ASN A 577 15.22 18.13 9.60
C ASN A 577 14.20 17.00 9.79
N ARG A 578 12.93 17.21 9.41
CA ARG A 578 11.90 16.15 9.41
C ARG A 578 12.27 15.01 8.46
N GLU A 579 12.72 15.34 7.25
CA GLU A 579 13.18 14.35 6.27
C GLU A 579 14.44 13.61 6.73
N LEU A 580 15.33 14.28 7.46
CA LEU A 580 16.53 13.66 8.03
C LEU A 580 16.16 12.59 9.06
N LEU A 581 15.24 12.87 10.00
CA LEU A 581 14.79 11.88 10.98
C LEU A 581 14.19 10.64 10.30
N LEU A 582 13.35 10.85 9.30
CA LEU A 582 12.77 9.74 8.52
C LEU A 582 13.84 8.99 7.72
N SER A 583 14.86 9.66 7.24
CA SER A 583 15.98 9.03 6.53
C SER A 583 16.86 8.19 7.46
N LEU A 584 17.08 8.63 8.72
CA LEU A 584 17.76 7.84 9.74
C LEU A 584 16.94 6.60 10.13
N LEU A 585 15.63 6.75 10.26
CA LEU A 585 14.72 5.64 10.50
C LEU A 585 14.76 4.61 9.35
N ALA A 586 14.74 5.06 8.11
CA ALA A 586 14.85 4.20 6.94
C ALA A 586 16.21 3.47 6.88
N GLU A 587 17.32 4.16 7.17
CA GLU A 587 18.65 3.55 7.29
C GLU A 587 18.69 2.45 8.34
N ARG A 588 18.09 2.69 9.51
CA ARG A 588 18.04 1.71 10.60
C ARG A 588 17.24 0.47 10.18
N MET A 589 16.06 0.65 9.60
CA MET A 589 15.22 -0.45 9.10
C MET A 589 15.93 -1.28 8.01
N VAL A 590 16.65 -0.63 7.10
CA VAL A 590 17.42 -1.30 6.04
C VAL A 590 18.57 -2.09 6.66
N ASN A 591 19.33 -1.51 7.60
CA ASN A 591 20.47 -2.18 8.23
C ASN A 591 20.05 -3.40 9.08
N GLU A 592 18.85 -3.38 9.63
CA GLU A 592 18.29 -4.50 10.42
C GLU A 592 17.43 -5.45 9.57
N ASP A 593 17.24 -5.16 8.30
CA ASP A 593 16.43 -5.94 7.37
C ASP A 593 15.00 -6.14 7.88
N THR A 594 14.42 -5.09 8.47
CA THR A 594 13.10 -5.12 9.11
C THR A 594 12.13 -4.11 8.50
N ALA A 595 10.86 -4.51 8.40
CA ALA A 595 9.78 -3.63 7.94
C ALA A 595 9.29 -2.64 9.00
N GLY A 596 9.66 -2.83 10.28
CA GLY A 596 9.24 -1.98 11.39
C GLY A 596 10.09 -2.20 12.63
N LEU A 597 10.15 -1.16 13.45
CA LEU A 597 10.85 -1.13 14.72
C LEU A 597 9.85 -0.94 15.87
N SER A 598 10.24 -1.26 17.10
CA SER A 598 9.42 -0.94 18.27
C SER A 598 9.33 0.59 18.48
N GLU A 599 8.25 1.06 19.10
CA GLU A 599 8.10 2.49 19.43
C GLU A 599 9.29 3.02 20.23
N SER A 600 9.81 2.23 21.19
CA SER A 600 10.98 2.59 22.01
C SER A 600 12.26 2.76 21.17
N GLU A 601 12.45 1.88 20.19
CA GLU A 601 13.62 2.00 19.31
C GLU A 601 13.55 3.26 18.45
N VAL A 602 12.37 3.59 17.92
CA VAL A 602 12.16 4.80 17.11
C VAL A 602 12.31 6.07 17.96
N ILE A 603 11.70 6.10 19.14
CA ILE A 603 11.85 7.22 20.08
C ILE A 603 13.32 7.43 20.43
N ARG A 604 14.03 6.36 20.76
CA ARG A 604 15.46 6.41 21.09
C ARG A 604 16.31 6.92 19.91
N LEU A 605 16.04 6.40 18.72
CA LEU A 605 16.73 6.85 17.51
C LEU A 605 16.54 8.35 17.25
N PHE A 606 15.30 8.83 17.38
CA PHE A 606 15.00 10.25 17.17
C PHE A 606 15.62 11.12 18.29
N ASP A 607 15.57 10.67 19.53
CA ASP A 607 16.16 11.39 20.66
C ASP A 607 17.68 11.50 20.55
N GLU A 608 18.36 10.40 20.18
CA GLU A 608 19.80 10.39 19.89
C GLU A 608 20.12 11.39 18.76
N ALA A 609 19.38 11.35 17.66
CA ALA A 609 19.60 12.27 16.54
C ALA A 609 19.37 13.74 16.93
N ILE A 610 18.32 14.04 17.69
CA ILE A 610 18.00 15.38 18.17
C ILE A 610 19.11 15.89 19.10
N SER A 611 19.58 15.02 19.99
CA SER A 611 20.65 15.34 20.95
C SER A 611 21.99 15.58 20.25
N ASP A 612 22.37 14.68 19.32
CA ASP A 612 23.65 14.76 18.60
C ASP A 612 23.73 16.01 17.70
N LEU A 613 22.58 16.38 17.12
CA LEU A 613 22.49 17.60 16.28
C LEU A 613 22.23 18.87 17.07
N GLY A 614 21.98 18.74 18.37
CA GLY A 614 21.79 19.89 19.28
C GLY A 614 20.50 20.68 18.98
N TRP A 615 19.44 20.00 18.54
CA TRP A 615 18.17 20.64 18.22
C TRP A 615 17.34 20.89 19.48
N GLU A 616 16.76 22.09 19.59
CA GLU A 616 15.78 22.42 20.61
C GLU A 616 14.37 22.25 20.05
N VAL A 617 13.89 21.01 20.00
CA VAL A 617 12.61 20.65 19.40
C VAL A 617 11.73 19.94 20.45
N GLY A 618 10.48 19.65 20.09
CA GLY A 618 9.58 18.84 20.92
C GLY A 618 10.11 17.43 21.19
N SER A 619 9.39 16.66 22.01
CA SER A 619 9.79 15.30 22.33
C SER A 619 9.78 14.39 21.09
N ALA A 620 10.69 13.42 21.03
CA ALA A 620 10.78 12.44 19.96
C ALA A 620 9.46 11.67 19.76
N SER A 621 8.79 11.35 20.85
CA SER A 621 7.47 10.71 20.84
C SER A 621 6.40 11.56 20.13
N ARG A 622 6.38 12.87 20.39
CA ARG A 622 5.46 13.78 19.71
C ARG A 622 5.76 13.86 18.21
N ILE A 623 7.02 13.96 17.84
CA ILE A 623 7.44 13.99 16.44
C ILE A 623 7.01 12.72 15.72
N MET A 624 7.19 11.56 16.36
CA MET A 624 6.72 10.27 15.83
C MET A 624 5.20 10.26 15.64
N SER A 625 4.43 10.71 16.63
CA SER A 625 2.97 10.82 16.55
C SER A 625 2.51 11.82 15.47
N ASP A 626 3.23 12.91 15.28
CA ASP A 626 2.96 13.86 14.21
C ASP A 626 3.19 13.23 12.81
N PHE A 627 4.22 12.38 12.65
CA PHE A 627 4.42 11.61 11.41
C PHE A 627 3.32 10.58 11.17
N GLU A 628 2.79 9.96 12.22
CA GLU A 628 1.63 9.05 12.14
C GLU A 628 0.38 9.83 11.71
N THR A 629 0.08 10.95 12.35
CA THR A 629 -1.06 11.81 12.02
C THR A 629 -1.04 12.24 10.55
N ARG A 630 0.16 12.44 9.98
CA ARG A 630 0.36 12.77 8.56
C ARG A 630 0.44 11.55 7.66
N ARG A 631 0.28 10.35 8.21
CA ARG A 631 0.31 9.08 7.48
C ARG A 631 1.62 8.82 6.73
N VAL A 632 2.70 9.37 7.21
CA VAL A 632 4.05 9.00 6.75
C VAL A 632 4.52 7.74 7.48
N LEU A 633 4.24 7.66 8.77
CA LEU A 633 4.42 6.46 9.59
C LEU A 633 3.06 5.86 9.96
N ARG A 634 3.06 4.57 10.28
CA ARG A 634 1.92 3.85 10.87
C ARG A 634 2.39 3.15 12.14
N ILE A 635 1.55 3.19 13.17
CA ILE A 635 1.80 2.49 14.42
C ILE A 635 0.75 1.40 14.58
N GLN A 636 1.17 0.14 14.57
CA GLN A 636 0.28 -1.01 14.73
C GLN A 636 0.74 -1.82 15.95
N GLY A 637 -0.08 -1.82 16.98
CA GLY A 637 0.32 -2.38 18.26
C GLY A 637 1.47 -1.57 18.85
N ARG A 638 2.69 -2.14 18.84
CA ARG A 638 3.91 -1.51 19.37
C ARG A 638 5.00 -1.40 18.29
N HIS A 639 4.63 -1.56 17.03
CA HIS A 639 5.55 -1.49 15.91
C HIS A 639 5.26 -0.27 15.06
N VAL A 640 6.31 0.49 14.77
CA VAL A 640 6.32 1.64 13.89
C VAL A 640 6.89 1.23 12.55
N ALA A 641 6.18 1.51 11.50
CA ALA A 641 6.60 1.26 10.11
C ALA A 641 6.27 2.46 9.24
N PHE A 642 6.90 2.57 8.09
CA PHE A 642 6.41 3.49 7.07
C PHE A 642 5.02 3.07 6.60
N SER A 643 4.14 4.03 6.37
CA SER A 643 2.78 3.77 5.91
C SER A 643 2.75 3.10 4.54
N ARG A 644 3.83 3.25 3.76
CA ARG A 644 4.05 2.62 2.45
C ARG A 644 5.51 2.23 2.30
N SER A 645 5.76 1.09 1.66
CA SER A 645 7.13 0.65 1.36
C SER A 645 7.87 1.65 0.47
N SER A 646 7.16 2.32 -0.45
CA SER A 646 7.72 3.39 -1.27
C SER A 646 8.27 4.57 -0.47
N TYR A 647 7.70 4.88 0.71
CA TYR A 647 8.25 5.92 1.59
C TYR A 647 9.56 5.46 2.23
N LEU A 648 9.65 4.19 2.66
CA LEU A 648 10.91 3.62 3.13
C LEU A 648 12.00 3.74 2.05
N PHE A 649 11.70 3.33 0.81
CA PHE A 649 12.66 3.40 -0.30
C PHE A 649 13.06 4.85 -0.61
N LEU A 650 12.11 5.79 -0.56
CA LEU A 650 12.36 7.21 -0.77
C LEU A 650 13.34 7.77 0.28
N PHE A 651 13.08 7.54 1.57
CA PHE A 651 13.92 8.06 2.65
C PHE A 651 15.26 7.33 2.76
N ALA A 652 15.31 6.03 2.49
CA ALA A 652 16.57 5.30 2.36
C ALA A 652 17.40 5.81 1.16
N ALA A 653 16.75 6.16 0.05
CA ALA A 653 17.41 6.77 -1.09
C ALA A 653 17.96 8.16 -0.77
N LYS A 654 17.22 9.01 -0.04
CA LYS A 654 17.70 10.31 0.45
C LYS A 654 18.90 10.14 1.39
N ARG A 655 18.85 9.15 2.28
CA ARG A 655 19.99 8.85 3.16
C ARG A 655 21.23 8.42 2.39
N ALA A 656 21.08 7.54 1.40
CA ALA A 656 22.17 7.08 0.55
C ALA A 656 22.78 8.19 -0.34
N GLN A 657 22.08 9.32 -0.55
CA GLN A 657 22.67 10.49 -1.20
C GLN A 657 23.62 11.24 -0.25
N ALA A 658 23.27 11.30 1.03
CA ALA A 658 24.05 12.02 2.03
C ALA A 658 25.24 11.17 2.55
N GLU A 659 25.07 9.84 2.65
CA GLU A 659 26.02 8.92 3.28
C GLU A 659 26.57 7.90 2.29
N PRO A 660 27.80 8.08 1.80
CA PRO A 660 28.42 7.14 0.85
C PRO A 660 28.63 5.73 1.42
N GLU A 661 28.82 5.59 2.73
CA GLU A 661 28.98 4.28 3.37
C GLU A 661 27.68 3.49 3.28
N PHE A 662 26.54 4.13 3.54
CA PHE A 662 25.22 3.52 3.41
C PHE A 662 24.91 3.15 1.95
N LEU A 663 25.28 4.00 0.99
CA LEU A 663 25.20 3.61 -0.44
C LEU A 663 26.01 2.35 -0.72
N GLY A 664 27.20 2.19 -0.10
CA GLY A 664 28.01 0.99 -0.21
C GLY A 664 27.31 -0.27 0.33
N VAL A 665 26.57 -0.16 1.44
CA VAL A 665 25.74 -1.26 1.98
C VAL A 665 24.66 -1.67 0.98
N LEU A 666 23.94 -0.72 0.41
CA LEU A 666 22.89 -1.00 -0.60
C LEU A 666 23.48 -1.66 -1.86
N LEU A 667 24.62 -1.18 -2.34
CA LEU A 667 25.31 -1.75 -3.51
C LEU A 667 25.85 -3.17 -3.24
N GLY A 668 26.14 -3.51 -2.00
CA GLY A 668 26.57 -4.86 -1.59
C GLY A 668 25.51 -5.94 -1.81
N ARG A 669 24.22 -5.58 -1.86
CA ARG A 669 23.07 -6.43 -2.18
C ARG A 669 22.15 -5.69 -3.16
N ALA A 670 22.69 -5.34 -4.33
CA ALA A 670 22.07 -4.38 -5.23
C ALA A 670 20.69 -4.80 -5.74
N LEU A 671 20.49 -6.07 -6.04
CA LEU A 671 19.18 -6.58 -6.47
C LEU A 671 18.15 -6.57 -5.33
N TYR A 672 18.61 -6.89 -4.13
CA TYR A 672 17.76 -6.88 -2.93
C TYR A 672 17.23 -5.46 -2.62
N TYR A 673 18.09 -4.44 -2.72
CA TYR A 673 17.76 -3.04 -2.50
C TYR A 673 17.47 -2.27 -3.80
N SER A 674 17.16 -2.98 -4.88
CA SER A 674 16.88 -2.39 -6.20
C SER A 674 15.89 -1.22 -6.15
N PRO A 675 14.74 -1.27 -5.43
CA PRO A 675 13.82 -0.14 -5.35
C PRO A 675 14.48 1.13 -4.78
N THR A 676 15.27 0.99 -3.73
CA THR A 676 15.99 2.12 -3.10
C THR A 676 17.05 2.71 -4.03
N LEU A 677 17.80 1.87 -4.75
CA LEU A 677 18.83 2.32 -5.69
C LEU A 677 18.23 3.03 -6.91
N LYS A 678 17.10 2.56 -7.42
CA LYS A 678 16.34 3.24 -8.49
C LYS A 678 15.83 4.61 -8.01
N ALA A 679 15.26 4.66 -6.79
CA ALA A 679 14.82 5.91 -6.19
C ALA A 679 16.00 6.89 -6.01
N ASN A 680 17.17 6.40 -5.59
CA ASN A 680 18.38 7.23 -5.46
C ASN A 680 18.82 7.82 -6.80
N ALA A 681 18.83 7.03 -7.88
CA ALA A 681 19.14 7.52 -9.23
C ALA A 681 18.18 8.62 -9.69
N ALA A 682 16.89 8.40 -9.48
CA ALA A 682 15.84 9.34 -9.88
C ALA A 682 15.91 10.68 -9.12
N LEU A 683 16.26 10.66 -7.83
CA LEU A 683 16.43 11.85 -7.00
C LEU A 683 17.77 12.56 -7.29
N SER A 684 18.86 11.80 -7.46
CA SER A 684 20.22 12.33 -7.62
C SER A 684 20.81 12.01 -8.98
N ARG A 685 20.31 12.68 -10.02
CA ARG A 685 20.64 12.46 -11.43
C ARG A 685 22.14 12.55 -11.80
N ASN A 686 22.98 13.03 -10.89
CA ASN A 686 24.43 13.18 -11.06
C ASN A 686 25.26 12.20 -10.21
N ASN A 687 24.65 11.15 -9.63
CA ASN A 687 25.33 10.20 -8.75
C ASN A 687 26.22 9.24 -9.54
N LYS A 688 27.48 9.65 -9.77
CA LYS A 688 28.50 8.82 -10.44
C LYS A 688 28.82 7.56 -9.64
N SER A 689 28.84 7.62 -8.31
CA SER A 689 29.17 6.48 -7.45
C SER A 689 28.14 5.38 -7.60
N LEU A 690 26.87 5.72 -7.66
CA LEU A 690 25.78 4.75 -7.91
C LEU A 690 25.94 4.11 -9.31
N LEU A 691 26.09 4.91 -10.37
CA LEU A 691 26.24 4.40 -11.73
C LEU A 691 27.47 3.50 -11.86
N SER A 692 28.60 3.86 -11.24
CA SER A 692 29.80 3.04 -11.21
C SER A 692 29.61 1.76 -10.40
N GLY A 693 28.83 1.81 -9.31
CA GLY A 693 28.56 0.67 -8.44
C GLY A 693 27.68 -0.39 -9.08
N VAL A 694 26.67 0.01 -9.87
CA VAL A 694 25.80 -0.96 -10.57
C VAL A 694 26.39 -1.44 -11.90
N SER A 695 27.34 -0.72 -12.49
CA SER A 695 27.98 -1.09 -13.77
C SER A 695 28.54 -2.53 -13.79
N PRO A 696 29.19 -3.04 -12.74
CA PRO A 696 29.73 -4.41 -12.76
C PRO A 696 28.67 -5.50 -12.81
N LEU A 697 27.42 -5.22 -12.44
CA LEU A 697 26.34 -6.22 -12.42
C LEU A 697 25.99 -6.73 -13.83
N VAL A 698 26.20 -5.93 -14.85
CA VAL A 698 25.98 -6.31 -16.26
C VAL A 698 27.17 -7.01 -16.91
N LEU A 699 28.30 -7.18 -16.20
CA LEU A 699 29.45 -7.91 -16.70
C LEU A 699 29.24 -9.43 -16.57
N LEU A 700 28.77 -10.05 -17.64
CA LEU A 700 28.34 -11.45 -17.71
C LEU A 700 29.48 -12.41 -18.02
N GLY A 701 30.62 -12.32 -17.33
CA GLY A 701 31.83 -13.10 -17.64
C GLY A 701 31.66 -14.61 -17.75
N ASP A 702 30.68 -15.19 -17.08
CA ASP A 702 30.42 -16.63 -17.03
C ASP A 702 29.29 -17.11 -17.96
N ILE A 703 28.46 -16.21 -18.47
CA ILE A 703 27.30 -16.55 -19.34
C ILE A 703 27.72 -16.73 -20.80
N GLU A 704 28.87 -16.24 -21.20
CA GLU A 704 29.40 -16.37 -22.57
C GLU A 704 29.60 -17.83 -23.02
N ALA A 705 29.73 -18.76 -22.08
CA ALA A 705 30.05 -20.17 -22.37
C ALA A 705 28.84 -21.11 -22.48
N ALA A 706 27.64 -20.68 -22.05
CA ALA A 706 26.51 -21.58 -21.84
C ALA A 706 25.38 -21.41 -22.87
N GLY A 707 25.67 -21.35 -24.15
CA GLY A 707 24.55 -21.35 -25.08
C GLY A 707 24.96 -21.52 -26.54
N VAL A 708 24.58 -22.63 -27.11
CA VAL A 708 24.38 -22.77 -28.56
C VAL A 708 23.40 -21.65 -28.97
N SER A 709 23.83 -20.80 -29.90
CA SER A 709 22.95 -19.77 -30.46
C SER A 709 21.70 -20.48 -30.99
N PRO A 710 20.51 -20.18 -30.45
CA PRO A 710 19.28 -20.76 -30.95
C PRO A 710 18.96 -20.31 -32.38
N TYR A 711 19.91 -19.62 -32.98
CA TYR A 711 19.77 -18.88 -34.22
C TYR A 711 20.42 -19.61 -35.42
N GLU A 712 21.10 -20.74 -35.23
CA GLU A 712 21.99 -21.32 -36.26
C GLU A 712 21.29 -22.14 -37.33
N GLU A 713 20.11 -22.66 -37.15
CA GLU A 713 19.46 -23.53 -38.14
C GLU A 713 17.97 -23.25 -38.31
N ILE A 714 17.61 -22.20 -39.02
CA ILE A 714 16.27 -22.12 -39.61
C ILE A 714 16.43 -21.91 -41.09
N GLU A 715 15.99 -22.91 -41.86
CA GLU A 715 15.81 -22.75 -43.31
C GLU A 715 14.94 -21.53 -43.56
N LEU A 716 15.52 -20.50 -44.14
CA LEU A 716 14.87 -19.28 -44.52
C LEU A 716 13.76 -19.62 -45.52
N THR A 717 12.55 -19.31 -45.08
CA THR A 717 11.27 -19.61 -45.74
C THR A 717 11.20 -19.32 -47.25
N ALA A 718 10.22 -19.98 -47.90
CA ALA A 718 9.87 -19.89 -49.28
C ALA A 718 9.96 -18.49 -49.89
N PRO A 719 10.29 -18.35 -51.17
CA PRO A 719 10.29 -17.04 -51.83
C PRO A 719 8.92 -16.41 -51.74
N ILE A 720 8.89 -15.08 -51.46
CA ILE A 720 7.65 -14.34 -51.50
C ILE A 720 7.11 -14.37 -52.92
N ASP A 721 5.87 -14.80 -53.06
CA ASP A 721 5.15 -14.71 -54.31
C ASP A 721 4.66 -13.25 -54.52
N PHE A 722 5.43 -12.46 -55.29
CA PHE A 722 5.10 -11.08 -55.57
C PHE A 722 3.87 -10.93 -56.44
N ASP A 723 3.41 -11.98 -57.09
CA ASP A 723 2.27 -11.96 -58.00
C ASP A 723 0.95 -12.39 -57.30
N ALA A 724 1.03 -12.87 -56.09
CA ALA A 724 -0.12 -13.26 -55.24
C ALA A 724 -1.18 -12.17 -55.04
N LEU A 725 -0.78 -10.92 -55.14
CA LEU A 725 -1.72 -9.79 -55.00
C LEU A 725 -2.37 -9.40 -56.38
N ASP A 726 -2.06 -10.11 -57.47
CA ASP A 726 -2.64 -9.87 -58.82
C ASP A 726 -3.80 -10.80 -59.10
N GLU A 727 -4.01 -11.86 -58.36
CA GLU A 727 -5.15 -12.74 -58.39
C GLU A 727 -6.33 -12.13 -57.64
N SER A 728 -7.53 -12.30 -58.16
CA SER A 728 -8.77 -11.56 -57.83
C SER A 728 -9.08 -11.50 -56.32
N PRO A 729 -9.80 -10.44 -55.86
CA PRO A 729 -9.98 -10.11 -54.43
C PRO A 729 -10.78 -11.13 -53.57
N GLU A 730 -11.30 -12.18 -54.19
CA GLU A 730 -12.21 -13.12 -53.49
C GLU A 730 -11.49 -14.35 -52.88
N GLU A 731 -10.34 -14.76 -53.44
CA GLU A 731 -9.62 -15.94 -52.95
C GLU A 731 -8.47 -15.62 -51.99
N SER A 732 -7.96 -14.40 -51.95
CA SER A 732 -6.88 -14.00 -51.01
C SER A 732 -7.39 -13.65 -49.59
N ARG A 733 -8.70 -13.73 -49.33
CA ARG A 733 -9.24 -13.38 -48.01
C ARG A 733 -9.00 -14.42 -46.93
N GLU A 734 -8.72 -15.65 -47.31
CA GLU A 734 -8.58 -16.74 -46.30
C GLU A 734 -7.18 -16.88 -45.70
N SER A 735 -6.11 -16.40 -46.35
CA SER A 735 -4.74 -16.65 -45.89
C SER A 735 -4.03 -15.41 -45.28
N SER A 736 -4.56 -14.20 -45.48
CA SER A 736 -3.92 -12.96 -44.97
C SER A 736 -4.70 -12.26 -43.82
N GLN A 737 -5.91 -12.76 -43.51
CA GLN A 737 -6.69 -12.25 -42.38
C GLN A 737 -6.23 -12.82 -41.00
N GLU A 738 -5.39 -13.85 -40.99
CA GLU A 738 -5.01 -14.58 -39.80
C GLU A 738 -3.86 -13.93 -38.99
N LEU A 739 -3.18 -12.92 -39.53
CA LEU A 739 -2.08 -12.23 -38.83
C LEU A 739 -2.25 -10.69 -38.70
N SER A 740 -3.28 -10.13 -39.32
CA SER A 740 -3.65 -8.75 -39.11
C SER A 740 -4.77 -8.69 -38.06
N GLY A 741 -4.43 -8.99 -36.82
CA GLY A 741 -5.19 -8.48 -35.69
C GLY A 741 -5.14 -6.95 -35.80
N GLU A 742 -6.27 -6.37 -36.18
CA GLU A 742 -6.48 -4.94 -36.16
C GLU A 742 -6.11 -4.45 -34.75
N ASP A 743 -5.17 -3.56 -34.74
CA ASP A 743 -4.70 -2.63 -33.72
C ASP A 743 -3.25 -2.76 -33.35
N SER A 744 -2.42 -2.49 -34.32
CA SER A 744 -1.07 -2.01 -34.04
C SER A 744 -1.06 -0.49 -33.83
N ASN A 745 -1.80 -0.01 -32.84
CA ASN A 745 -1.40 1.20 -32.16
C ASN A 745 -0.21 0.90 -31.22
N LEU A 746 0.82 0.24 -31.76
CA LEU A 746 2.18 0.28 -31.23
C LEU A 746 2.86 1.62 -31.60
N GLY A 747 2.13 2.52 -32.22
CA GLY A 747 2.49 3.90 -32.38
C GLY A 747 2.28 4.65 -31.09
N HIS A 748 3.35 4.80 -30.31
CA HIS A 748 3.51 5.80 -29.24
C HIS A 748 2.46 5.87 -28.14
N ASP A 749 1.50 4.96 -28.03
CA ASP A 749 0.52 4.98 -26.97
C ASP A 749 0.78 3.83 -25.97
N ASN A 750 1.44 4.20 -24.92
CA ASN A 750 1.29 3.75 -23.53
C ASN A 750 1.21 2.26 -23.14
N GLY A 751 1.18 1.29 -24.03
CA GLY A 751 1.09 -0.12 -23.66
C GLY A 751 2.33 -0.68 -22.94
N ALA A 752 3.53 -0.21 -23.32
CA ALA A 752 4.77 -0.69 -22.69
C ALA A 752 5.09 0.02 -21.36
N SER A 753 4.56 1.23 -21.13
CA SER A 753 4.74 1.94 -19.86
C SER A 753 3.82 1.42 -18.74
N GLU A 754 2.86 0.58 -19.10
CA GLU A 754 1.85 0.08 -18.19
C GLU A 754 2.20 -1.28 -17.56
N LEU A 755 3.33 -1.89 -17.93
CA LEU A 755 3.76 -3.20 -17.44
C LEU A 755 4.63 -3.16 -16.18
N THR A 756 4.84 -1.99 -15.58
CA THR A 756 5.76 -1.88 -14.46
C THR A 756 5.13 -1.55 -13.15
N PRO A 757 5.72 -2.13 -12.09
CA PRO A 757 5.40 -1.77 -10.73
C PRO A 757 5.64 -0.27 -10.50
N SER A 758 4.60 0.45 -10.12
CA SER A 758 4.68 1.86 -9.76
C SER A 758 4.97 1.98 -8.27
N PHE A 759 5.90 2.86 -7.87
CA PHE A 759 6.09 3.24 -6.47
C PHE A 759 4.86 3.96 -5.87
N LEU A 760 3.83 4.17 -6.65
CA LEU A 760 2.65 4.94 -6.28
C LEU A 760 1.44 4.08 -5.91
N SER A 761 1.62 2.76 -5.69
CA SER A 761 0.51 1.87 -5.36
C SER A 761 0.03 1.99 -3.92
N PRO A 762 -1.29 2.01 -3.66
CA PRO A 762 -1.83 1.89 -2.32
C PRO A 762 -1.63 0.51 -1.69
N ASP A 763 -1.49 -0.55 -2.49
CA ASP A 763 -1.26 -1.92 -2.01
C ASP A 763 0.14 -2.12 -1.41
N ASP A 764 1.02 -1.13 -1.60
CA ASP A 764 2.36 -1.08 -1.04
C ASP A 764 2.39 -1.03 0.51
N SER A 765 1.27 -0.66 1.14
CA SER A 765 1.19 -0.60 2.61
C SER A 765 1.23 -1.97 3.29
N ASP A 766 0.80 -3.02 2.62
CA ASP A 766 0.66 -4.36 3.20
C ASP A 766 1.73 -5.34 2.72
N ARG A 767 2.60 -4.92 1.79
CA ARG A 767 3.73 -5.73 1.33
C ARG A 767 4.95 -5.56 2.23
N PRO A 768 5.67 -6.65 2.54
CA PRO A 768 6.96 -6.50 3.16
C PRO A 768 7.88 -5.69 2.22
N PRO A 769 8.57 -4.65 2.73
CA PRO A 769 9.42 -3.79 1.91
C PRO A 769 10.65 -4.52 1.36
N PHE A 770 10.93 -5.69 1.89
CA PHE A 770 12.06 -6.51 1.50
C PHE A 770 11.62 -7.81 0.87
N PRO A 771 12.33 -8.32 -0.14
CA PRO A 771 12.02 -9.59 -0.78
C PRO A 771 12.04 -10.74 0.23
N THR A 772 11.05 -11.62 0.18
CA THR A 772 10.99 -12.83 1.02
C THR A 772 12.02 -13.89 0.60
N ARG A 773 12.50 -13.80 -0.65
CA ARG A 773 13.58 -14.62 -1.21
C ARG A 773 14.65 -13.69 -1.76
N ASP A 774 15.92 -14.00 -1.51
CA ASP A 774 16.99 -13.17 -2.04
C ASP A 774 16.99 -13.23 -3.59
N PRO A 775 16.90 -12.10 -4.29
CA PRO A 775 16.94 -12.07 -5.76
C PRO A 775 18.23 -12.62 -6.37
N GLU A 776 19.33 -12.63 -5.61
CA GLU A 776 20.59 -13.25 -6.06
C GLU A 776 20.49 -14.78 -6.20
N ASP A 777 19.55 -15.43 -5.50
CA ASP A 777 19.29 -16.87 -5.55
C ASP A 777 18.33 -17.29 -6.68
N LEU A 778 17.87 -16.34 -7.49
CA LEU A 778 16.97 -16.62 -8.61
C LEU A 778 17.72 -17.31 -9.77
N PRO A 779 17.04 -18.14 -10.58
CA PRO A 779 17.59 -18.68 -11.83
C PRO A 779 18.12 -17.59 -12.74
N GLU A 780 19.16 -17.89 -13.55
CA GLU A 780 19.85 -16.92 -14.39
C GLU A 780 18.95 -16.02 -15.25
N PRO A 781 17.94 -16.49 -16.00
CA PRO A 781 17.12 -15.56 -16.79
C PRO A 781 16.41 -14.52 -15.92
N GLN A 782 15.87 -14.92 -14.77
CA GLN A 782 15.15 -14.04 -13.85
C GLN A 782 16.09 -13.07 -13.13
N ARG A 783 17.26 -13.57 -12.69
CA ARG A 783 18.30 -12.73 -12.07
C ARG A 783 18.79 -11.67 -13.04
N LEU A 784 19.06 -12.05 -14.30
CA LEU A 784 19.46 -11.10 -15.35
C LEU A 784 18.40 -10.06 -15.63
N MET A 785 17.11 -10.43 -15.66
CA MET A 785 16.00 -9.48 -15.78
C MET A 785 16.04 -8.45 -14.66
N GLY A 786 16.24 -8.87 -13.41
CA GLY A 786 16.36 -7.95 -12.27
C GLY A 786 17.57 -7.01 -12.39
N VAL A 787 18.72 -7.53 -12.85
CA VAL A 787 19.91 -6.70 -13.12
C VAL A 787 19.64 -5.67 -14.21
N LEU A 788 19.04 -6.10 -15.32
CA LEU A 788 18.74 -5.22 -16.45
C LEU A 788 17.73 -4.14 -16.07
N ASP A 789 16.71 -4.49 -15.31
CA ASP A 789 15.75 -3.54 -14.79
C ASP A 789 16.43 -2.48 -13.90
N LEU A 790 17.28 -2.91 -12.96
CA LEU A 790 18.01 -1.98 -12.09
C LEU A 790 18.97 -1.09 -12.87
N VAL A 791 19.86 -1.68 -13.65
CA VAL A 791 20.95 -0.95 -14.32
C VAL A 791 20.42 -0.03 -15.41
N SER A 792 19.42 -0.49 -16.17
CA SER A 792 18.77 0.34 -17.21
C SER A 792 18.12 1.59 -16.61
N MET A 793 17.35 1.44 -15.50
CA MET A 793 16.72 2.57 -14.84
C MET A 793 17.75 3.52 -14.21
N VAL A 794 18.77 2.99 -13.53
CA VAL A 794 19.85 3.82 -12.98
C VAL A 794 20.58 4.58 -14.08
N LEU A 795 20.89 3.94 -15.20
CA LEU A 795 21.54 4.60 -16.34
C LEU A 795 20.66 5.70 -16.94
N ARG A 796 19.38 5.40 -17.17
CA ARG A 796 18.39 6.36 -17.70
C ARG A 796 18.28 7.61 -16.84
N ASP A 797 18.23 7.43 -15.53
CA ASP A 797 18.02 8.50 -14.59
C ASP A 797 19.32 9.19 -14.14
N SER A 798 20.50 8.66 -14.55
CA SER A 798 21.82 9.27 -14.34
C SER A 798 22.22 10.25 -15.44
N ASP A 799 21.27 10.98 -16.02
CA ASP A 799 21.51 11.86 -17.17
C ASP A 799 22.42 13.06 -16.89
N ALA A 800 22.49 13.52 -15.64
CA ALA A 800 23.36 14.62 -15.22
C ALA A 800 24.79 14.18 -14.84
N VAL A 801 25.11 12.87 -14.85
CA VAL A 801 26.50 12.42 -14.67
C VAL A 801 27.33 12.86 -15.86
N SER A 802 28.41 13.61 -15.62
CA SER A 802 29.24 14.22 -16.66
C SER A 802 30.22 13.23 -17.33
N ASP A 803 30.46 12.06 -16.75
CA ASP A 803 31.38 11.03 -17.27
C ASP A 803 30.75 10.29 -18.45
N MET A 804 30.97 10.81 -19.64
CA MET A 804 30.42 10.23 -20.87
C MET A 804 31.02 8.89 -21.25
N ASP A 805 32.25 8.60 -20.84
CA ASP A 805 32.90 7.33 -21.14
C ASP A 805 32.30 6.22 -20.26
N LEU A 806 32.04 6.50 -18.99
CA LEU A 806 31.29 5.60 -18.11
C LEU A 806 29.89 5.34 -18.67
N LYS A 807 29.14 6.39 -19.04
CA LYS A 807 27.78 6.23 -19.60
C LYS A 807 27.77 5.37 -20.86
N LYS A 808 28.71 5.61 -21.78
CA LYS A 808 28.81 4.82 -23.02
C LYS A 808 29.10 3.37 -22.72
N LYS A 809 30.04 3.11 -21.79
CA LYS A 809 30.39 1.75 -21.40
C LYS A 809 29.19 1.03 -20.78
N VAL A 810 28.53 1.66 -19.82
CA VAL A 810 27.34 1.06 -19.16
C VAL A 810 26.23 0.83 -20.17
N LEU A 811 25.99 1.77 -21.10
CA LEU A 811 24.99 1.59 -22.15
C LEU A 811 25.34 0.43 -23.10
N GLU A 812 26.59 0.33 -23.54
CA GLU A 812 27.08 -0.77 -24.38
C GLU A 812 26.88 -2.13 -23.71
N ASP A 813 27.32 -2.25 -22.45
CA ASP A 813 27.18 -3.46 -21.65
C ASP A 813 25.70 -3.81 -21.40
N THR A 814 24.83 -2.81 -21.13
CA THR A 814 23.40 -3.00 -20.93
C THR A 814 22.68 -3.45 -22.20
N LEU A 815 22.97 -2.83 -23.35
CA LEU A 815 22.40 -3.23 -24.64
C LEU A 815 22.80 -4.68 -25.00
N ARG A 816 24.05 -5.02 -24.80
CA ARG A 816 24.53 -6.41 -24.98
C ARG A 816 23.76 -7.38 -24.09
N SER A 817 23.56 -7.03 -22.81
CA SER A 817 22.90 -7.89 -21.85
C SER A 817 21.41 -8.08 -22.16
N TRP A 818 20.74 -7.10 -22.75
CA TRP A 818 19.37 -7.27 -23.27
C TRP A 818 19.32 -8.29 -24.42
N GLY A 819 20.31 -8.30 -25.31
CA GLY A 819 20.43 -9.32 -26.35
C GLY A 819 20.72 -10.70 -25.77
N VAL A 820 21.62 -10.79 -24.79
CA VAL A 820 21.90 -12.04 -24.05
C VAL A 820 20.63 -12.58 -23.38
N LEU A 821 19.79 -11.73 -22.81
CA LEU A 821 18.52 -12.16 -22.21
C LEU A 821 17.61 -12.83 -23.24
N VAL A 822 17.47 -12.27 -24.45
CA VAL A 822 16.69 -12.91 -25.54
C VAL A 822 17.23 -14.31 -25.82
N ARG A 823 18.56 -14.46 -25.92
CA ARG A 823 19.22 -15.74 -26.17
C ARG A 823 18.97 -16.75 -25.02
N LEU A 824 19.11 -16.32 -23.78
CA LEU A 824 18.87 -17.18 -22.60
C LEU A 824 17.42 -17.65 -22.54
N LEU A 825 16.44 -16.75 -22.70
CA LEU A 825 15.02 -17.11 -22.69
C LEU A 825 14.66 -18.01 -23.87
N SER A 826 15.29 -17.82 -25.04
CA SER A 826 15.09 -18.68 -26.20
C SER A 826 15.66 -20.10 -26.03
N SER A 827 16.64 -20.28 -25.13
CA SER A 827 17.26 -21.58 -24.83
C SER A 827 16.73 -22.24 -23.55
N ASP A 828 15.98 -21.50 -22.71
CA ASP A 828 15.41 -22.04 -21.47
C ASP A 828 14.16 -22.86 -21.75
N GLN A 829 14.28 -24.17 -21.55
CA GLN A 829 13.19 -25.12 -21.83
C GLN A 829 11.96 -24.84 -20.95
N SER A 830 12.16 -24.48 -19.68
CA SER A 830 11.05 -24.21 -18.76
C SER A 830 10.29 -22.97 -19.19
N PHE A 831 10.98 -21.93 -19.67
CA PHE A 831 10.36 -20.74 -20.22
C PHE A 831 9.60 -21.04 -21.53
N GLN A 832 10.17 -21.85 -22.40
CA GLN A 832 9.49 -22.25 -23.64
C GLN A 832 8.23 -23.07 -23.39
N GLU A 833 8.29 -24.05 -22.47
CA GLU A 833 7.12 -24.85 -22.05
C GLU A 833 6.03 -23.94 -21.44
N PHE A 834 6.41 -23.06 -20.52
CA PHE A 834 5.47 -22.09 -19.96
C PHE A 834 4.83 -21.21 -21.03
N THR A 835 5.63 -20.65 -21.94
CA THR A 835 5.15 -19.79 -23.02
C THR A 835 4.23 -20.55 -23.98
N HIS A 836 4.57 -21.81 -24.30
CA HIS A 836 3.73 -22.69 -25.11
C HIS A 836 2.37 -22.91 -24.46
N ASP A 837 2.33 -23.25 -23.16
CA ASP A 837 1.07 -23.45 -22.41
C ASP A 837 0.21 -22.18 -22.40
N VAL A 838 0.84 -21.01 -22.23
CA VAL A 838 0.14 -19.71 -22.30
C VAL A 838 -0.50 -19.52 -23.68
N PHE A 839 0.26 -19.71 -24.77
CA PHE A 839 -0.29 -19.52 -26.11
C PHE A 839 -1.25 -20.63 -26.55
N GLU A 840 -1.12 -21.84 -26.03
CA GLU A 840 -2.08 -22.91 -26.26
C GLU A 840 -3.48 -22.58 -25.65
N SER A 841 -3.49 -21.78 -24.59
CA SER A 841 -4.72 -21.31 -23.95
C SER A 841 -5.48 -20.23 -24.75
N LEU A 842 -4.85 -19.61 -25.76
CA LEU A 842 -5.49 -18.62 -26.62
C LEU A 842 -6.66 -19.20 -27.40
N ARG A 843 -7.70 -18.41 -27.55
CA ARG A 843 -8.84 -18.75 -28.39
C ARG A 843 -8.51 -18.45 -29.85
N PHE A 844 -8.48 -19.45 -30.67
CA PHE A 844 -8.40 -19.33 -32.13
C PHE A 844 -9.78 -19.37 -32.75
N GLU A 845 -9.95 -18.78 -33.91
CA GLU A 845 -11.19 -18.90 -34.68
C GLU A 845 -11.42 -20.37 -35.12
N GLU A 846 -12.68 -20.78 -35.28
CA GLU A 846 -13.05 -22.12 -35.68
C GLU A 846 -12.55 -22.48 -37.09
N SER A 847 -12.18 -21.46 -37.89
CA SER A 847 -11.62 -21.61 -39.25
C SER A 847 -10.17 -22.11 -39.27
N VAL A 848 -9.40 -21.91 -38.15
CA VAL A 848 -7.98 -22.25 -38.07
C VAL A 848 -7.82 -23.75 -37.83
N SER A 849 -7.11 -24.42 -38.76
CA SER A 849 -6.87 -25.85 -38.64
C SER A 849 -5.91 -26.17 -37.46
N PRO A 850 -6.01 -27.36 -36.86
CA PRO A 850 -5.09 -27.73 -35.75
C PRO A 850 -3.60 -27.67 -36.13
N SER A 851 -3.23 -27.88 -37.40
CA SER A 851 -1.87 -27.76 -37.88
C SER A 851 -1.41 -26.31 -37.94
N GLU A 852 -2.25 -25.43 -38.49
CA GLU A 852 -1.97 -23.98 -38.56
C GLU A 852 -1.88 -23.37 -37.16
N ARG A 853 -2.78 -23.76 -36.24
CA ARG A 853 -2.70 -23.36 -34.85
C ARG A 853 -1.37 -23.75 -34.20
N ALA A 854 -0.91 -25.00 -34.42
CA ALA A 854 0.39 -25.41 -33.88
C ALA A 854 1.57 -24.60 -34.47
N ASP A 855 1.51 -24.26 -35.77
CA ASP A 855 2.51 -23.45 -36.44
C ASP A 855 2.52 -21.99 -35.91
N ILE A 856 1.35 -21.43 -35.69
CA ILE A 856 1.21 -20.07 -35.08
C ILE A 856 1.78 -20.06 -33.67
N ILE A 857 1.39 -21.03 -32.82
CA ILE A 857 1.91 -21.14 -31.46
C ILE A 857 3.44 -21.29 -31.48
N ALA A 858 3.98 -22.16 -32.34
CA ALA A 858 5.44 -22.33 -32.45
C ALA A 858 6.16 -21.03 -32.85
N LYS A 859 5.57 -20.22 -33.73
CA LYS A 859 6.11 -18.90 -34.08
C LYS A 859 6.03 -17.92 -32.91
N LEU A 860 4.89 -17.86 -32.21
CA LEU A 860 4.71 -16.99 -31.05
C LEU A 860 5.69 -17.33 -29.93
N VAL A 861 5.85 -18.60 -29.57
CA VAL A 861 6.82 -19.06 -28.58
C VAL A 861 8.24 -18.62 -28.95
N ARG A 862 8.60 -18.72 -30.22
CA ARG A 862 9.92 -18.36 -30.73
C ARG A 862 10.20 -16.84 -30.66
N VAL A 863 9.20 -16.03 -30.94
CA VAL A 863 9.31 -14.56 -31.00
C VAL A 863 9.17 -13.92 -29.60
N PHE A 864 8.50 -14.58 -28.67
CA PHE A 864 8.13 -14.02 -27.37
C PHE A 864 9.33 -13.53 -26.53
N PRO A 865 10.50 -14.18 -26.48
CA PRO A 865 11.67 -13.63 -25.79
C PRO A 865 12.06 -12.23 -26.28
N SER A 866 11.95 -11.98 -27.60
CA SER A 866 12.23 -10.68 -28.19
C SER A 866 11.14 -9.65 -27.83
N VAL A 867 9.88 -10.06 -27.81
CA VAL A 867 8.77 -9.19 -27.39
C VAL A 867 8.94 -8.77 -25.93
N LEU A 868 9.24 -9.73 -25.05
CA LEU A 868 9.47 -9.46 -23.63
C LEU A 868 10.64 -8.49 -23.41
N SER A 869 11.77 -8.75 -24.10
CA SER A 869 12.94 -7.87 -24.01
C SER A 869 12.67 -6.49 -24.60
N MET A 870 11.90 -6.39 -25.68
CA MET A 870 11.46 -5.11 -26.25
C MET A 870 10.63 -4.30 -25.25
N GLY A 871 9.68 -4.93 -24.57
CA GLY A 871 8.90 -4.31 -23.50
C GLY A 871 9.80 -3.82 -22.37
N GLY A 872 10.74 -4.65 -21.91
CA GLY A 872 11.72 -4.30 -20.89
C GLY A 872 12.57 -3.09 -21.27
N VAL A 873 13.15 -3.08 -22.49
CA VAL A 873 13.94 -1.96 -23.02
C VAL A 873 13.10 -0.69 -23.13
N ALA A 874 11.90 -0.80 -23.67
CA ALA A 874 10.98 0.34 -23.83
C ALA A 874 10.72 1.02 -22.50
N TYR A 875 10.51 0.22 -21.47
CA TYR A 875 10.17 0.73 -20.16
C TYR A 875 11.36 1.24 -19.36
N THR A 876 12.44 0.46 -19.27
CA THR A 876 13.53 0.75 -18.34
C THR A 876 14.61 1.65 -18.92
N LEU A 877 14.91 1.48 -20.23
CA LEU A 877 16.08 2.09 -20.87
C LEU A 877 15.72 3.20 -21.87
N SER A 878 14.60 3.09 -22.60
CA SER A 878 14.27 4.01 -23.70
C SER A 878 14.04 5.44 -23.23
N SER A 879 15.02 6.30 -23.46
CA SER A 879 14.98 7.71 -23.09
C SER A 879 15.80 8.56 -24.06
N LEU A 880 15.24 9.70 -24.48
CA LEU A 880 15.95 10.70 -25.28
C LEU A 880 17.22 11.23 -24.60
N LYS A 881 17.31 11.14 -23.29
CA LYS A 881 18.48 11.51 -22.48
C LYS A 881 19.72 10.67 -22.83
N LEU A 882 19.52 9.43 -23.32
CA LEU A 882 20.58 8.51 -23.73
C LEU A 882 20.93 8.57 -25.21
N LEU A 883 20.16 9.30 -26.03
CA LEU A 883 20.30 9.36 -27.48
C LEU A 883 21.71 9.77 -27.92
N GLY A 884 22.30 10.74 -27.24
CA GLY A 884 23.66 11.21 -27.56
C GLY A 884 24.73 10.13 -27.34
N ALA A 885 24.62 9.37 -26.25
CA ALA A 885 25.52 8.24 -25.97
C ALA A 885 25.29 7.11 -26.99
N PHE A 886 24.06 6.79 -27.30
CA PHE A 886 23.67 5.76 -28.26
C PHE A 886 24.19 6.05 -29.68
N ARG A 887 23.96 7.24 -30.21
CA ARG A 887 24.50 7.64 -31.53
C ARG A 887 26.03 7.58 -31.60
N ASN A 888 26.71 7.90 -30.50
CA ASN A 888 28.16 7.71 -30.42
C ASN A 888 28.57 6.24 -30.49
N LEU A 889 27.80 5.30 -29.89
CA LEU A 889 28.06 3.86 -30.00
C LEU A 889 27.86 3.37 -31.43
N VAL A 890 26.76 3.74 -32.08
CA VAL A 890 26.47 3.37 -33.48
C VAL A 890 27.54 3.90 -34.43
N ALA A 891 27.96 5.16 -34.24
CA ALA A 891 28.98 5.78 -35.09
C ALA A 891 30.39 5.22 -34.89
N SER A 892 30.69 4.68 -33.68
CA SER A 892 32.04 4.13 -33.35
C SER A 892 32.22 2.67 -33.73
N ASP A 893 31.24 2.02 -34.34
CA ASP A 893 31.25 0.59 -34.73
C ASP A 893 31.59 -0.35 -33.56
N ARG A 894 31.17 -0.02 -32.36
CA ARG A 894 31.41 -0.81 -31.15
C ARG A 894 30.45 -1.96 -30.96
N LEU A 895 29.34 -2.00 -31.67
CA LEU A 895 28.36 -3.07 -31.62
C LEU A 895 28.86 -4.30 -32.39
N ASN A 896 29.83 -5.03 -31.82
CA ASN A 896 30.62 -6.01 -32.56
C ASN A 896 30.03 -7.42 -32.56
N ASP A 897 29.09 -7.71 -31.68
CA ASP A 897 28.44 -9.03 -31.53
C ASP A 897 26.94 -8.94 -31.78
N ASP A 898 26.30 -10.07 -31.98
CA ASP A 898 24.87 -10.14 -32.30
C ASP A 898 23.99 -9.73 -31.14
N ASP A 899 24.41 -10.03 -29.90
CA ASP A 899 23.65 -9.63 -28.70
C ASP A 899 23.64 -8.09 -28.57
N SER A 900 24.79 -7.44 -28.73
CA SER A 900 24.88 -5.96 -28.70
C SER A 900 24.03 -5.30 -29.77
N ARG A 901 24.01 -5.87 -30.99
CA ARG A 901 23.20 -5.35 -32.10
C ARG A 901 21.73 -5.51 -31.85
N LEU A 902 21.32 -6.70 -31.35
CA LEU A 902 19.92 -6.95 -31.01
C LEU A 902 19.42 -5.96 -29.97
N GLY A 903 20.17 -5.80 -28.87
CA GLY A 903 19.81 -4.80 -27.85
C GLY A 903 19.75 -3.37 -28.40
N ALA A 904 20.69 -3.00 -29.29
CA ALA A 904 20.69 -1.70 -29.95
C ALA A 904 19.48 -1.51 -30.90
N LEU A 905 19.06 -2.55 -31.62
CA LEU A 905 17.87 -2.51 -32.48
C LEU A 905 16.59 -2.37 -31.64
N LEU A 906 16.49 -3.12 -30.52
CA LEU A 906 15.38 -2.98 -29.57
C LEU A 906 15.30 -1.55 -29.03
N PHE A 907 16.41 -0.98 -28.58
CA PHE A 907 16.47 0.39 -28.08
C PHE A 907 16.11 1.43 -29.15
N CYS A 908 16.67 1.28 -30.35
CA CYS A 908 16.41 2.18 -31.48
C CYS A 908 14.93 2.19 -31.86
N PHE A 909 14.34 1.01 -31.98
CA PHE A 909 12.94 0.83 -32.34
C PHE A 909 12.01 1.40 -31.25
N THR A 910 12.23 1.05 -29.97
CA THR A 910 11.37 1.47 -28.85
C THR A 910 11.47 2.96 -28.54
N LEU A 911 12.62 3.60 -28.80
CA LEU A 911 12.77 5.04 -28.59
C LEU A 911 12.12 5.88 -29.68
N GLY A 912 12.07 5.41 -30.93
CA GLY A 912 11.30 6.02 -32.02
C GLY A 912 11.63 7.48 -32.35
N TYR A 913 12.87 7.93 -32.16
CA TYR A 913 13.32 9.32 -32.32
C TYR A 913 13.52 9.71 -33.79
N ASP A 914 13.61 10.99 -34.08
CA ASP A 914 13.89 11.47 -35.45
C ASP A 914 15.20 10.92 -35.98
N GLY A 915 15.14 10.18 -37.13
CA GLY A 915 16.30 9.53 -37.76
C GLY A 915 16.61 8.11 -37.24
N TRP A 916 15.75 7.53 -36.39
CA TRP A 916 15.93 6.18 -35.88
C TRP A 916 16.01 5.12 -36.99
N THR A 917 15.27 5.29 -38.09
CA THR A 917 15.31 4.39 -39.24
C THR A 917 16.68 4.36 -39.91
N SER A 918 17.40 5.48 -39.93
CA SER A 918 18.76 5.55 -40.44
C SER A 918 19.76 4.85 -39.55
N ASP A 919 19.67 5.08 -38.21
CA ASP A 919 20.53 4.43 -37.25
C ASP A 919 20.27 2.91 -37.19
N PHE A 920 19.00 2.50 -37.27
CA PHE A 920 18.58 1.11 -37.38
C PHE A 920 19.16 0.42 -38.62
N ALA A 921 19.05 1.07 -39.77
CA ALA A 921 19.63 0.58 -41.02
C ALA A 921 21.16 0.49 -40.98
N GLN A 922 21.84 1.41 -40.29
CA GLN A 922 23.28 1.34 -40.05
C GLN A 922 23.68 0.14 -39.22
N ILE A 923 22.94 -0.16 -38.11
CA ILE A 923 23.18 -1.32 -37.25
C ILE A 923 23.01 -2.63 -38.03
N ILE A 924 22.00 -2.73 -38.89
CA ILE A 924 21.80 -3.90 -39.76
C ILE A 924 22.98 -4.12 -40.72
N ARG A 925 23.47 -3.03 -41.34
CA ARG A 925 24.54 -3.10 -42.37
C ARG A 925 25.92 -3.42 -41.77
N SER A 926 26.14 -3.09 -40.51
CA SER A 926 27.40 -3.37 -39.82
C SER A 926 27.61 -4.85 -39.47
N ARG A 927 27.76 -5.72 -40.47
CA ARG A 927 28.05 -7.17 -40.38
C ARG A 927 27.11 -8.05 -39.54
N GLY A 928 26.40 -8.98 -40.22
CA GLY A 928 26.01 -10.26 -39.71
C GLY A 928 25.07 -10.32 -38.52
N GLY A 929 24.06 -9.47 -38.44
CA GLY A 929 22.98 -9.65 -37.49
C GLY A 929 22.24 -10.96 -37.79
N ASN A 930 21.66 -11.60 -36.75
CA ASN A 930 20.92 -12.84 -36.94
C ASN A 930 19.74 -12.64 -37.90
N PRO A 931 19.77 -13.19 -39.11
CA PRO A 931 18.73 -12.96 -40.10
C PRO A 931 17.34 -13.36 -39.60
N TRP A 932 17.31 -14.33 -38.71
CA TRP A 932 16.05 -14.83 -38.16
C TRP A 932 15.34 -13.81 -37.27
N VAL A 933 16.00 -13.25 -36.26
CA VAL A 933 15.39 -12.24 -35.33
C VAL A 933 14.96 -11.01 -36.12
N MET A 934 15.78 -10.58 -37.08
CA MET A 934 15.46 -9.45 -37.93
C MET A 934 14.24 -9.73 -38.80
N LYS A 935 14.18 -10.93 -39.40
CA LYS A 935 13.10 -11.29 -40.29
C LYS A 935 11.82 -11.67 -39.58
N GLU A 936 11.88 -12.56 -38.59
CA GLU A 936 10.69 -13.10 -37.93
C GLU A 936 10.08 -12.16 -36.90
N PHE A 937 10.90 -11.25 -36.36
CA PHE A 937 10.47 -10.30 -35.34
C PHE A 937 10.28 -8.88 -35.86
N PHE A 938 11.35 -8.23 -36.36
CA PHE A 938 11.26 -6.82 -36.73
C PHE A 938 10.55 -6.59 -38.07
N LEU A 939 10.66 -7.49 -39.04
CA LEU A 939 10.07 -7.28 -40.35
C LEU A 939 8.52 -7.19 -40.31
N PRO A 940 7.81 -8.11 -39.63
CA PRO A 940 6.36 -7.99 -39.48
C PRO A 940 5.92 -6.70 -38.79
N LEU A 941 6.64 -6.28 -37.73
CA LEU A 941 6.32 -5.04 -37.00
C LEU A 941 6.49 -3.80 -37.90
N LEU A 942 7.56 -3.76 -38.68
CA LEU A 942 7.82 -2.64 -39.59
C LEU A 942 6.86 -2.64 -40.78
N GLU A 943 6.51 -3.80 -41.31
CA GLU A 943 5.48 -3.92 -42.37
C GLU A 943 4.13 -3.43 -41.88
N ASP A 944 3.77 -3.82 -40.66
CA ASP A 944 2.50 -3.43 -40.06
C ASP A 944 2.40 -1.90 -39.90
N ILE A 945 3.43 -1.24 -39.39
CA ILE A 945 3.52 0.23 -39.34
C ILE A 945 3.40 0.84 -40.77
N CYS A 946 4.04 0.21 -41.78
CA CYS A 946 3.96 0.70 -43.16
C CYS A 946 2.55 0.63 -43.74
N VAL A 947 1.81 -0.44 -43.39
CA VAL A 947 0.50 -0.74 -44.00
C VAL A 947 -0.63 -0.04 -43.22
N HIS A 948 -0.66 -0.10 -41.92
CA HIS A 948 -1.80 0.28 -41.07
C HIS A 948 -1.67 1.67 -40.42
N ASP A 949 -0.46 2.14 -40.12
CA ASP A 949 -0.31 3.44 -39.48
C ASP A 949 -0.64 4.60 -40.43
N HIS A 950 -1.76 5.28 -40.19
CA HIS A 950 -2.25 6.40 -40.95
C HIS A 950 -1.53 7.72 -40.60
N GLU A 951 -0.89 7.83 -39.45
CA GLU A 951 -0.18 9.04 -39.03
C GLU A 951 1.22 9.16 -39.62
N VAL A 952 1.79 8.08 -40.14
CA VAL A 952 3.09 8.09 -40.80
C VAL A 952 3.02 8.79 -42.13
N ASP A 953 3.76 9.91 -42.27
CA ASP A 953 3.85 10.64 -43.51
C ASP A 953 4.52 9.84 -44.65
N ASN A 954 4.33 10.28 -45.89
CA ASN A 954 4.87 9.57 -47.06
C ASN A 954 6.41 9.47 -47.09
N GLN A 955 7.11 10.40 -46.47
CA GLN A 955 8.58 10.35 -46.39
C GLN A 955 9.03 9.27 -45.41
N LYS A 956 8.53 9.28 -44.19
CA LYS A 956 8.84 8.28 -43.18
C LYS A 956 8.43 6.89 -43.66
N ARG A 957 7.29 6.78 -44.33
CA ARG A 957 6.82 5.52 -44.89
C ARG A 957 7.77 4.97 -45.94
N ASN A 958 8.30 5.81 -46.84
CA ASN A 958 9.30 5.37 -47.79
C ASN A 958 10.61 4.95 -47.15
N GLU A 959 11.00 5.55 -46.03
CA GLU A 959 12.16 5.15 -45.25
C GLU A 959 11.91 3.77 -44.59
N LEU A 960 10.73 3.55 -44.00
CA LEU A 960 10.32 2.25 -43.45
C LEU A 960 10.27 1.16 -44.52
N LEU A 961 9.69 1.40 -45.67
CA LEU A 961 9.64 0.45 -46.79
C LEU A 961 11.05 0.03 -47.24
N ARG A 962 12.01 0.97 -47.28
CA ARG A 962 13.40 0.67 -47.59
C ARG A 962 14.01 -0.20 -46.48
N LEU A 963 13.69 0.09 -45.22
CA LEU A 963 14.18 -0.67 -44.09
C LEU A 963 13.64 -2.11 -44.10
N CYS A 964 12.33 -2.30 -44.34
CA CYS A 964 11.74 -3.63 -44.55
C CYS A 964 12.42 -4.38 -45.71
N ALA A 965 12.66 -3.72 -46.83
CA ALA A 965 13.36 -4.33 -47.97
C ALA A 965 14.83 -4.69 -47.64
N ASP A 966 15.53 -3.85 -46.85
CA ASP A 966 16.90 -4.14 -46.39
C ASP A 966 16.93 -5.35 -45.43
N LEU A 967 15.94 -5.49 -44.54
CA LEU A 967 15.78 -6.67 -43.66
C LEU A 967 15.51 -7.94 -44.47
N GLU A 968 14.59 -7.90 -45.39
CA GLU A 968 14.25 -9.03 -46.23
C GLU A 968 15.46 -9.47 -47.11
N ILE A 969 16.21 -8.50 -47.61
CA ILE A 969 17.44 -8.75 -48.41
C ILE A 969 18.56 -9.32 -47.53
N ALA A 970 18.72 -8.81 -46.31
CA ALA A 970 19.73 -9.33 -45.37
C ALA A 970 19.54 -10.84 -45.05
N ALA A 971 18.29 -11.29 -45.08
CA ALA A 971 17.90 -12.65 -44.83
C ALA A 971 18.06 -13.59 -46.05
N ARG A 972 18.49 -13.08 -47.21
CA ARG A 972 18.53 -13.85 -48.48
C ARG A 972 19.92 -13.76 -49.12
N SER A 973 20.25 -14.79 -49.94
CA SER A 973 21.42 -14.83 -50.76
C SER A 973 21.13 -14.42 -52.21
N PHE A 974 21.88 -13.48 -52.78
CA PHE A 974 21.75 -13.00 -54.13
C PHE A 974 23.00 -13.26 -54.93
N SER A 975 22.84 -13.62 -56.21
CA SER A 975 23.99 -13.88 -57.12
C SER A 975 24.65 -12.61 -57.64
N SER A 976 23.96 -11.45 -57.63
CA SER A 976 24.46 -10.17 -58.08
C SER A 976 23.74 -8.98 -57.43
N GLU A 977 24.42 -7.84 -57.37
CA GLU A 977 23.84 -6.57 -56.92
C GLU A 977 22.61 -6.10 -57.76
N ARG A 978 22.58 -6.51 -59.03
CA ARG A 978 21.42 -6.21 -59.88
C ARG A 978 20.20 -6.97 -59.45
N GLU A 979 20.34 -8.28 -59.16
CA GLU A 979 19.27 -9.14 -58.66
C GLU A 979 18.76 -8.64 -57.30
N LYS A 980 19.67 -8.25 -56.44
CA LYS A 980 19.37 -7.66 -55.15
C LYS A 980 18.54 -6.37 -55.25
N ASN A 981 18.89 -5.49 -56.16
CA ASN A 981 18.18 -4.24 -56.39
C ASN A 981 16.82 -4.46 -57.05
N ASP A 982 16.72 -5.41 -57.96
CA ASP A 982 15.47 -5.80 -58.61
C ASP A 982 14.51 -6.40 -57.57
N TYR A 983 15.01 -7.26 -56.67
CA TYR A 983 14.24 -7.80 -55.57
C TYR A 983 13.73 -6.69 -54.63
N ARG A 984 14.59 -5.76 -54.21
CA ARG A 984 14.23 -4.60 -53.39
C ARG A 984 13.07 -3.83 -53.99
N GLY A 985 13.13 -3.53 -55.27
CA GLY A 985 12.08 -2.81 -55.97
C GLY A 985 10.74 -3.54 -56.01
N ARG A 986 10.77 -4.84 -56.27
CA ARG A 986 9.56 -5.69 -56.26
C ARG A 986 8.96 -5.82 -54.87
N TYR A 987 9.77 -6.01 -53.85
CA TYR A 987 9.32 -6.08 -52.48
C TYR A 987 8.64 -4.80 -52.00
N MET A 988 9.27 -3.66 -52.27
CA MET A 988 8.66 -2.35 -51.91
C MET A 988 7.34 -2.09 -52.61
N GLN A 989 7.23 -2.52 -53.90
CA GLN A 989 5.97 -2.44 -54.63
C GLN A 989 4.91 -3.37 -54.07
N PHE A 990 5.27 -4.56 -53.64
CA PHE A 990 4.38 -5.55 -53.03
C PHE A 990 3.75 -5.00 -51.75
N VAL A 991 4.57 -4.52 -50.80
CA VAL A 991 4.05 -3.97 -49.50
C VAL A 991 3.20 -2.70 -49.77
N SER A 992 3.60 -1.85 -50.74
CA SER A 992 2.81 -0.66 -51.07
C SER A 992 1.45 -1.05 -51.69
N LYS A 993 1.40 -2.11 -52.48
CA LYS A 993 0.16 -2.62 -53.10
C LYS A 993 -0.75 -3.24 -52.05
N ARG A 994 -0.20 -4.04 -51.12
CA ARG A 994 -0.90 -4.60 -49.96
C ARG A 994 -1.62 -3.50 -49.18
N ARG A 995 -0.93 -2.42 -48.83
CA ARG A 995 -1.54 -1.26 -48.17
C ARG A 995 -2.74 -0.69 -48.92
N LEU A 996 -2.63 -0.51 -50.23
CA LEU A 996 -3.71 0.05 -51.04
C LEU A 996 -4.93 -0.87 -51.10
N ILE A 997 -4.73 -2.17 -51.00
CA ILE A 997 -5.82 -3.15 -50.93
C ILE A 997 -6.49 -3.10 -49.59
N GLU A 998 -5.72 -3.12 -48.50
CA GLU A 998 -6.22 -3.12 -47.15
C GLU A 998 -6.91 -1.79 -46.77
N SER A 999 -6.35 -0.64 -47.16
CA SER A 999 -7.02 0.65 -46.95
C SER A 999 -8.36 0.77 -47.71
N ARG A 1000 -8.48 0.21 -48.92
CA ARG A 1000 -9.74 0.17 -49.66
C ARG A 1000 -10.77 -0.79 -49.04
N ALA A 1001 -10.32 -1.84 -48.38
CA ALA A 1001 -11.20 -2.78 -47.67
C ALA A 1001 -11.79 -2.11 -46.41
N SER A 1002 -10.97 -1.36 -45.67
CA SER A 1002 -11.39 -0.58 -44.49
C SER A 1002 -12.36 0.55 -44.87
N ASP A 1003 -12.11 1.29 -45.95
CA ASP A 1003 -13.03 2.35 -46.45
C ASP A 1003 -14.38 1.80 -46.88
N LYS A 1004 -14.43 0.55 -47.41
CA LYS A 1004 -15.70 -0.10 -47.78
C LYS A 1004 -16.52 -0.56 -46.59
N SER A 1005 -15.88 -1.02 -45.50
CA SER A 1005 -16.61 -1.39 -44.30
C SER A 1005 -17.25 -0.16 -43.62
N ASN A 1006 -16.54 0.96 -43.57
CA ASN A 1006 -17.06 2.23 -43.05
C ASN A 1006 -18.19 2.84 -43.90
N PHE A 1007 -18.31 2.47 -45.18
CA PHE A 1007 -19.38 2.96 -46.06
C PHE A 1007 -20.66 2.09 -46.02
N LEU A 1008 -20.58 0.91 -45.46
CA LEU A 1008 -21.73 -0.01 -45.32
C LEU A 1008 -22.43 0.13 -43.96
N GLU A 1009 -21.83 0.83 -43.03
CA GLU A 1009 -22.38 1.07 -41.67
C GLU A 1009 -22.89 2.53 -41.48
N GLY A 1010 -22.84 3.40 -42.48
CA GLY A 1010 -23.37 4.77 -42.49
C GLY A 1010 -24.85 4.84 -42.95
#